data_7db86ce63b435ac34552eec56cde6981
#
_entry.id   7db86ce63b435ac34552eec56cde6981
#
_cell.length_a   1.000
_cell.length_b   1.000
_cell.length_c   1.000
_cell.angle_alpha   90.00
_cell.angle_beta   90.00
_cell.angle_gamma   90.00
#
_symmetry.space_group_name_H-M   'P 1'
#
loop_
_entity.id
_entity.type
_entity.pdbx_description
1 polymer ?
#
loop_
_entity_poly.entity_id
_entity_poly.type
_entity_poly.pdbx_seq_one_letter_code
_entity_poly.pdbx_strand_id
1 'polypeptide(L)'
;MIRAMRMHDPALRDPVIEQPEPVTLFLPILEASLRRAGVHASRDEMIRRFMGGEPRVVIVGGARDHPAQIDDDDVSRRAVKALWDQGALPFETSEPAVCDGIAQGHYGMTFSLVSRNLTAANLVTQLEAHVYDAALLLDSCDKRPVGDLAAVIEVDTYRRRRGKRPFYACFIPAHVMPERHLPAEIQDGLRALRGKAGKAVDDEIDQLLLHRLKCNTYAMFKKLLDGLEAHGHLPSPDRDRYLQEIAKLTCEAGGTCAFIGTGNTDKVILHALGFVPRRADLLTKAAGDETVAYASRVLLDAVRNQREERSAARLARANLKNALRVYCAVGGSMNWMLHFPYVAAHLGIALRPSHVARLSDETPFLIDIAPSKDKSFFTLAVEKQAGAHSGLDSTFKHLLEGGLLTDAPSIEGPWSERLKDALPPNDRILMKTPLRPVSGIVEVKGNFTDSVVFKRAGMTPEAVAQFDRKAFVVGFYLGEAEAQRDLFEGRVLERLREVPVGLLRRLARANFGDSAQGLDAVADDRFLDGAARVKQLRLMVVIAGEGPKADGIPEMFYPSEYLNRDPILRHVAALITDGRYSGATYGPCLGHASPEALDGGGIGALRTGDVVYMDAAAGRIDVLDAERSLGAGRFEPVPLSPEALLARPERTQRLAWMRQRRLDIPASVRFLLDATTSCMDGVAPAGLETSERWD
;
A
#
# COMPACT_ATOMS: atom_id res chain seq x y z
N MET A 1 -27.40 41.54 7.35
CA MET A 1 -27.92 40.42 8.14
C MET A 1 -28.88 39.54 7.34
N ILE A 2 -30.00 40.09 6.76
CA ILE A 2 -30.97 39.33 5.97
C ILE A 2 -30.32 38.61 4.75
N ARG A 3 -29.34 39.24 4.08
CA ARG A 3 -28.64 38.66 2.91
C ARG A 3 -27.69 37.50 3.28
N ALA A 4 -27.09 37.56 4.46
CA ALA A 4 -26.23 36.48 4.98
C ALA A 4 -27.07 35.30 5.48
N MET A 5 -28.22 35.54 6.10
CA MET A 5 -29.14 34.47 6.52
C MET A 5 -29.73 33.71 5.32
N ARG A 6 -30.00 34.40 4.20
CA ARG A 6 -30.51 33.76 2.97
C ARG A 6 -29.47 32.85 2.28
N MET A 7 -28.18 33.10 2.46
CA MET A 7 -27.13 32.22 1.86
C MET A 7 -26.93 30.90 2.60
N HIS A 8 -27.42 30.81 3.83
CA HIS A 8 -27.25 29.61 4.67
C HIS A 8 -28.59 28.93 5.03
N ASP A 9 -29.70 29.40 4.49
CA ASP A 9 -31.01 28.77 4.70
C ASP A 9 -31.14 27.53 3.79
N PRO A 10 -31.10 26.30 4.36
CA PRO A 10 -31.27 25.07 3.60
C PRO A 10 -32.62 25.01 2.85
N ALA A 11 -33.65 25.72 3.35
CA ALA A 11 -34.98 25.81 2.73
C ALA A 11 -34.99 26.65 1.45
N LEU A 12 -33.97 27.49 1.23
CA LEU A 12 -33.82 28.26 -0.01
C LEU A 12 -33.01 27.52 -1.09
N ARG A 13 -32.39 26.40 -0.74
CA ARG A 13 -31.96 25.40 -1.71
C ARG A 13 -33.12 24.41 -1.84
N ASP A 14 -34.09 24.81 -2.64
CA ASP A 14 -35.22 24.01 -3.04
C ASP A 14 -34.77 22.59 -3.37
N PRO A 15 -35.44 21.53 -2.90
CA PRO A 15 -35.26 20.15 -3.37
C PRO A 15 -35.26 20.02 -4.90
N VAL A 16 -35.94 20.91 -5.60
CA VAL A 16 -35.86 21.05 -7.08
C VAL A 16 -34.45 21.31 -7.57
N ILE A 17 -33.59 21.95 -6.79
CA ILE A 17 -32.17 22.15 -7.14
C ILE A 17 -31.34 20.86 -6.96
N GLU A 18 -31.83 19.85 -6.23
CA GLU A 18 -31.19 18.52 -6.13
C GLU A 18 -31.45 17.65 -7.35
N GLN A 19 -32.39 18.03 -8.19
CA GLN A 19 -32.63 17.39 -9.46
C GLN A 19 -32.09 18.33 -10.56
N PRO A 20 -31.02 17.92 -11.26
CA PRO A 20 -30.46 18.77 -12.29
C PRO A 20 -31.49 19.05 -13.39
N GLU A 21 -31.93 20.25 -13.46
CA GLU A 21 -32.53 20.81 -14.65
C GLU A 21 -31.41 21.45 -15.50
N PRO A 22 -31.47 21.33 -16.80
CA PRO A 22 -32.47 20.62 -17.59
C PRO A 22 -32.05 19.18 -17.87
N VAL A 23 -32.98 18.28 -17.79
CA VAL A 23 -32.92 16.90 -18.32
C VAL A 23 -32.31 16.84 -19.72
N THR A 24 -32.50 17.90 -20.50
CA THR A 24 -32.00 18.07 -21.87
C THR A 24 -30.48 17.95 -22.00
N LEU A 25 -29.69 18.34 -20.99
CA LEU A 25 -28.21 18.21 -21.01
C LEU A 25 -27.77 16.78 -20.70
N PHE A 26 -28.51 16.01 -19.89
CA PHE A 26 -28.21 14.62 -19.62
C PHE A 26 -28.63 13.67 -20.76
N LEU A 27 -29.65 14.00 -21.54
CA LEU A 27 -30.16 13.12 -22.60
C LEU A 27 -29.09 12.72 -23.63
N PRO A 28 -28.29 13.62 -24.23
CA PRO A 28 -27.27 13.21 -25.19
C PRO A 28 -26.17 12.36 -24.56
N ILE A 29 -25.84 12.58 -23.28
CA ILE A 29 -24.84 11.79 -22.54
C ILE A 29 -25.37 10.38 -22.32
N LEU A 30 -26.61 10.26 -21.81
CA LEU A 30 -27.26 8.97 -21.57
C LEU A 30 -27.45 8.19 -22.88
N GLU A 31 -27.92 8.86 -23.95
CA GLU A 31 -28.08 8.26 -25.27
C GLU A 31 -26.76 7.69 -25.81
N ALA A 32 -25.66 8.42 -25.63
CA ALA A 32 -24.34 7.98 -26.06
C ALA A 32 -23.86 6.77 -25.28
N SER A 33 -24.04 6.74 -23.94
CA SER A 33 -23.69 5.61 -23.07
C SER A 33 -24.49 4.36 -23.42
N LEU A 34 -25.82 4.50 -23.56
CA LEU A 34 -26.72 3.39 -23.93
C LEU A 34 -26.35 2.80 -25.29
N ARG A 35 -26.10 3.65 -26.29
CA ARG A 35 -25.69 3.21 -27.63
C ARG A 35 -24.36 2.43 -27.58
N ARG A 36 -23.36 2.91 -26.85
CA ARG A 36 -22.10 2.17 -26.66
C ARG A 36 -22.29 0.80 -26.01
N ALA A 37 -23.27 0.69 -25.13
CA ALA A 37 -23.62 -0.56 -24.46
C ALA A 37 -24.57 -1.46 -25.29
N GLY A 38 -24.89 -1.07 -26.53
CA GLY A 38 -25.82 -1.82 -27.40
C GLY A 38 -27.28 -1.75 -26.96
N VAL A 39 -27.66 -0.74 -26.20
CA VAL A 39 -29.03 -0.54 -25.70
C VAL A 39 -29.72 0.51 -26.59
N HIS A 40 -30.85 0.13 -27.15
CA HIS A 40 -31.67 1.02 -27.96
C HIS A 40 -32.85 1.54 -27.12
N ALA A 41 -32.79 2.79 -26.71
CA ALA A 41 -33.85 3.48 -25.99
C ALA A 41 -34.26 4.75 -26.70
N SER A 42 -35.55 5.04 -26.73
CA SER A 42 -36.06 6.31 -27.28
C SER A 42 -35.83 7.46 -26.29
N ARG A 43 -35.73 8.68 -26.81
CA ARG A 43 -35.67 9.88 -25.97
C ARG A 43 -36.89 10.02 -25.06
N ASP A 44 -38.07 9.63 -25.54
CA ASP A 44 -39.29 9.65 -24.74
C ASP A 44 -39.20 8.67 -23.55
N GLU A 45 -38.57 7.50 -23.73
CA GLU A 45 -38.34 6.57 -22.65
C GLU A 45 -37.35 7.15 -21.63
N MET A 46 -36.24 7.72 -22.09
CA MET A 46 -35.24 8.36 -21.21
C MET A 46 -35.90 9.50 -20.40
N ILE A 47 -36.70 10.35 -21.03
CA ILE A 47 -37.44 11.44 -20.37
C ILE A 47 -38.39 10.88 -19.33
N ARG A 48 -39.19 9.85 -19.67
CA ARG A 48 -40.10 9.22 -18.71
C ARG A 48 -39.38 8.69 -17.49
N ARG A 49 -38.22 8.06 -17.67
CA ARG A 49 -37.41 7.54 -16.56
C ARG A 49 -36.86 8.67 -15.68
N PHE A 50 -36.39 9.76 -16.27
CA PHE A 50 -35.97 10.95 -15.51
C PHE A 50 -37.13 11.55 -14.72
N MET A 51 -38.29 11.74 -15.36
CA MET A 51 -39.49 12.27 -14.71
C MET A 51 -40.06 11.31 -13.67
N GLY A 52 -39.84 10.00 -13.82
CA GLY A 52 -40.21 8.97 -12.87
C GLY A 52 -39.32 8.92 -11.62
N GLY A 53 -38.22 9.68 -11.59
CA GLY A 53 -37.30 9.71 -10.46
C GLY A 53 -36.45 8.43 -10.31
N GLU A 54 -36.18 7.74 -11.43
CA GLU A 54 -35.28 6.58 -11.39
C GLU A 54 -33.87 6.98 -10.94
N PRO A 55 -33.16 6.12 -10.15
CA PRO A 55 -31.86 6.44 -9.60
C PRO A 55 -30.83 6.77 -10.68
N ARG A 56 -30.11 7.85 -10.50
CA ARG A 56 -28.95 8.24 -11.32
C ARG A 56 -27.70 7.59 -10.75
N VAL A 57 -27.17 6.62 -11.45
CA VAL A 57 -26.00 5.86 -11.02
C VAL A 57 -24.83 6.19 -11.93
N VAL A 58 -23.75 6.70 -11.37
CA VAL A 58 -22.51 6.89 -12.13
C VAL A 58 -21.63 5.63 -12.02
N ILE A 59 -21.14 5.20 -13.17
CA ILE A 59 -20.11 4.16 -13.28
C ILE A 59 -18.78 4.89 -13.37
N VAL A 60 -17.90 4.63 -12.38
CA VAL A 60 -16.58 5.26 -12.32
C VAL A 60 -15.57 4.25 -12.81
N GLY A 61 -15.14 4.37 -14.06
CA GLY A 61 -14.10 3.52 -14.67
C GLY A 61 -12.72 4.18 -14.64
N GLY A 62 -11.72 3.51 -15.20
CA GLY A 62 -10.37 4.04 -15.37
C GLY A 62 -10.17 4.75 -16.71
N ALA A 63 -9.11 5.58 -16.77
CA ALA A 63 -8.71 6.29 -17.98
C ALA A 63 -7.84 5.45 -18.95
N ARG A 64 -7.63 4.16 -18.68
CA ARG A 64 -6.81 3.21 -19.45
C ARG A 64 -5.30 3.50 -19.47
N ASP A 65 -4.83 4.33 -18.58
CA ASP A 65 -3.40 4.63 -18.37
C ASP A 65 -2.74 3.74 -17.31
N HIS A 66 -3.49 2.76 -16.78
CA HIS A 66 -3.03 1.79 -15.79
C HIS A 66 -3.36 0.35 -16.26
N PRO A 67 -2.45 -0.63 -16.12
CA PRO A 67 -2.69 -2.02 -16.54
C PRO A 67 -3.97 -2.64 -15.98
N ALA A 68 -4.33 -2.33 -14.73
CA ALA A 68 -5.54 -2.85 -14.10
C ALA A 68 -6.85 -2.26 -14.66
N GLN A 69 -6.79 -1.23 -15.51
CA GLN A 69 -7.95 -0.54 -16.08
C GLN A 69 -8.22 -0.89 -17.55
N ILE A 70 -7.42 -1.81 -18.13
CA ILE A 70 -7.52 -2.15 -19.56
C ILE A 70 -8.91 -2.67 -19.91
N ASP A 71 -9.55 -3.41 -19.00
CA ASP A 71 -10.87 -4.02 -19.21
C ASP A 71 -12.03 -3.13 -18.78
N ASP A 72 -11.78 -1.95 -18.21
CA ASP A 72 -12.82 -1.11 -17.59
C ASP A 72 -13.90 -0.67 -18.60
N ASP A 73 -13.54 -0.41 -19.84
CA ASP A 73 -14.52 -0.06 -20.90
C ASP A 73 -15.53 -1.19 -21.13
N ASP A 74 -15.08 -2.44 -21.16
CA ASP A 74 -15.96 -3.58 -21.38
C ASP A 74 -16.86 -3.80 -20.18
N VAL A 75 -16.31 -3.67 -18.97
CA VAL A 75 -17.06 -3.79 -17.72
C VAL A 75 -18.05 -2.63 -17.58
N SER A 76 -17.66 -1.40 -17.95
CA SER A 76 -18.54 -0.21 -17.96
C SER A 76 -19.73 -0.41 -18.89
N ARG A 77 -19.51 -0.88 -20.14
CA ARG A 77 -20.63 -1.17 -21.07
C ARG A 77 -21.62 -2.20 -20.51
N ARG A 78 -21.10 -3.27 -19.84
CA ARG A 78 -21.96 -4.25 -19.14
C ARG A 78 -22.75 -3.59 -18.01
N ALA A 79 -22.09 -2.67 -17.26
CA ALA A 79 -22.72 -1.95 -16.16
C ALA A 79 -23.81 -0.99 -16.65
N VAL A 80 -23.57 -0.24 -17.72
CA VAL A 80 -24.59 0.61 -18.35
C VAL A 80 -25.82 -0.21 -18.73
N LYS A 81 -25.61 -1.35 -19.42
CA LYS A 81 -26.72 -2.22 -19.79
C LYS A 81 -27.46 -2.78 -18.56
N ALA A 82 -26.71 -3.32 -17.57
CA ALA A 82 -27.31 -3.92 -16.38
C ALA A 82 -28.10 -2.93 -15.55
N LEU A 83 -27.60 -1.69 -15.37
CA LEU A 83 -28.30 -0.64 -14.64
C LEU A 83 -29.55 -0.18 -15.38
N TRP A 84 -29.47 0.01 -16.71
CA TRP A 84 -30.63 0.36 -17.53
C TRP A 84 -31.71 -0.70 -17.48
N ASP A 85 -31.37 -1.97 -17.69
CA ASP A 85 -32.31 -3.10 -17.66
C ASP A 85 -33.00 -3.25 -16.28
N GLN A 86 -32.34 -2.77 -15.24
CA GLN A 86 -32.86 -2.78 -13.87
C GLN A 86 -33.55 -1.46 -13.46
N GLY A 87 -33.82 -0.56 -14.40
CA GLY A 87 -34.58 0.67 -14.17
C GLY A 87 -33.77 1.75 -13.45
N ALA A 88 -32.53 1.98 -13.81
CA ALA A 88 -31.74 3.12 -13.38
C ALA A 88 -31.30 3.95 -14.58
N LEU A 89 -30.78 5.14 -14.33
CA LEU A 89 -30.17 6.04 -15.31
C LEU A 89 -28.65 5.94 -15.18
N PRO A 90 -27.96 5.17 -16.07
CA PRO A 90 -26.52 4.98 -15.99
C PRO A 90 -25.77 6.14 -16.66
N PHE A 91 -24.78 6.66 -15.94
CA PHE A 91 -23.80 7.63 -16.43
C PHE A 91 -22.40 7.06 -16.29
N GLU A 92 -21.45 7.57 -17.05
CA GLU A 92 -20.06 7.11 -17.01
C GLU A 92 -19.13 8.29 -16.78
N THR A 93 -18.13 8.07 -15.94
CA THR A 93 -16.96 8.93 -15.79
C THR A 93 -15.70 8.10 -15.69
N SER A 94 -14.53 8.71 -15.87
CA SER A 94 -13.24 8.01 -15.81
C SER A 94 -12.27 8.80 -14.96
N GLU A 95 -11.54 8.07 -14.08
CA GLU A 95 -10.50 8.62 -13.24
C GLU A 95 -9.12 8.05 -13.67
N PRO A 96 -8.11 8.90 -13.87
CA PRO A 96 -6.74 8.44 -14.10
C PRO A 96 -6.17 7.76 -12.87
N ALA A 97 -5.20 6.87 -13.06
CA ALA A 97 -4.50 6.23 -11.97
C ALA A 97 -2.99 6.17 -12.25
N VAL A 98 -2.18 6.65 -11.30
CA VAL A 98 -0.74 6.48 -11.37
C VAL A 98 -0.38 5.05 -10.98
N CYS A 99 0.32 4.34 -11.86
CA CYS A 99 0.83 3.00 -11.60
C CYS A 99 2.20 3.07 -10.92
N ASP A 100 2.31 2.59 -9.69
CA ASP A 100 3.59 2.55 -8.98
C ASP A 100 4.63 1.68 -9.72
N GLY A 101 4.20 0.62 -10.41
CA GLY A 101 5.08 -0.20 -11.23
C GLY A 101 5.71 0.54 -12.42
N ILE A 102 5.00 1.52 -13.00
CA ILE A 102 5.53 2.38 -14.06
C ILE A 102 6.40 3.50 -13.46
N ALA A 103 6.00 4.04 -12.32
CA ALA A 103 6.68 5.16 -11.68
C ALA A 103 7.95 4.76 -10.89
N GLN A 104 8.16 3.46 -10.62
CA GLN A 104 9.29 2.98 -9.82
C GLN A 104 10.66 3.27 -10.44
N GLY A 105 11.62 3.63 -9.59
CA GLY A 105 13.02 3.81 -9.96
C GLY A 105 13.33 5.10 -10.71
N HIS A 106 12.39 6.05 -10.74
CA HIS A 106 12.60 7.37 -11.30
C HIS A 106 11.72 8.43 -10.62
N TYR A 107 11.95 9.72 -10.94
CA TYR A 107 11.25 10.84 -10.31
C TYR A 107 9.70 10.80 -10.43
N GLY A 108 9.13 9.99 -11.30
CA GLY A 108 7.67 9.82 -11.43
C GLY A 108 7.00 9.36 -10.14
N MET A 109 7.75 8.70 -9.25
CA MET A 109 7.23 8.22 -7.97
C MET A 109 6.82 9.35 -7.02
N THR A 110 7.41 10.54 -7.14
CA THR A 110 6.99 11.78 -6.43
C THR A 110 5.49 12.09 -6.61
N PHE A 111 4.91 11.72 -7.76
CA PHE A 111 3.52 12.02 -8.11
C PHE A 111 2.54 10.92 -7.70
N SER A 112 3.04 9.79 -7.21
CA SER A 112 2.21 8.62 -6.97
C SER A 112 1.21 8.83 -5.83
N LEU A 113 1.65 9.15 -4.61
CA LEU A 113 0.70 9.24 -3.48
C LEU A 113 -0.23 10.45 -3.59
N VAL A 114 0.23 11.57 -4.12
CA VAL A 114 -0.60 12.78 -4.28
C VAL A 114 -1.78 12.52 -5.24
N SER A 115 -1.64 11.58 -6.19
CA SER A 115 -2.74 11.20 -7.10
C SER A 115 -3.95 10.66 -6.34
N ARG A 116 -3.78 10.00 -5.19
CA ARG A 116 -4.88 9.55 -4.31
C ARG A 116 -5.75 10.72 -3.86
N ASN A 117 -5.13 11.79 -3.40
CA ASN A 117 -5.84 12.98 -2.91
C ASN A 117 -6.52 13.73 -4.07
N LEU A 118 -5.88 13.76 -5.24
CA LEU A 118 -6.47 14.33 -6.46
C LEU A 118 -7.70 13.53 -6.92
N THR A 119 -7.61 12.20 -6.97
CA THR A 119 -8.75 11.33 -7.30
C THR A 119 -9.93 11.61 -6.36
N ALA A 120 -9.69 11.65 -5.05
CA ALA A 120 -10.76 11.94 -4.10
C ALA A 120 -11.42 13.30 -4.36
N ALA A 121 -10.64 14.36 -4.50
CA ALA A 121 -11.15 15.72 -4.73
C ALA A 121 -11.91 15.84 -6.07
N ASN A 122 -11.36 15.24 -7.14
CA ASN A 122 -12.00 15.24 -8.46
C ASN A 122 -13.33 14.50 -8.42
N LEU A 123 -13.34 13.30 -7.84
CA LEU A 123 -14.57 12.50 -7.78
C LEU A 123 -15.64 13.14 -6.90
N VAL A 124 -15.31 13.73 -5.74
CA VAL A 124 -16.25 14.52 -4.92
C VAL A 124 -16.89 15.63 -5.76
N THR A 125 -16.06 16.35 -6.52
CA THR A 125 -16.53 17.44 -7.39
C THR A 125 -17.53 16.92 -8.44
N GLN A 126 -17.21 15.82 -9.12
CA GLN A 126 -18.07 15.22 -10.13
C GLN A 126 -19.40 14.72 -9.53
N LEU A 127 -19.32 13.99 -8.42
CA LEU A 127 -20.49 13.40 -7.77
C LEU A 127 -21.49 14.46 -7.29
N GLU A 128 -20.99 15.55 -6.70
CA GLU A 128 -21.85 16.61 -6.16
C GLU A 128 -22.32 17.62 -7.24
N ALA A 129 -21.46 17.95 -8.22
CA ALA A 129 -21.88 18.87 -9.28
C ALA A 129 -22.98 18.27 -10.19
N HIS A 130 -22.97 16.97 -10.41
CA HIS A 130 -23.98 16.26 -11.22
C HIS A 130 -25.07 15.59 -10.37
N VAL A 131 -24.98 15.66 -9.04
CA VAL A 131 -26.00 15.18 -8.11
C VAL A 131 -26.43 13.73 -8.39
N TYR A 132 -25.48 12.80 -8.48
CA TYR A 132 -25.75 11.36 -8.61
C TYR A 132 -26.30 10.79 -7.30
N ASP A 133 -27.14 9.75 -7.40
CA ASP A 133 -27.70 9.05 -6.23
C ASP A 133 -26.78 7.96 -5.68
N ALA A 134 -25.99 7.35 -6.58
CA ALA A 134 -25.04 6.29 -6.22
C ALA A 134 -23.89 6.18 -7.23
N ALA A 135 -22.82 5.47 -6.83
CA ALA A 135 -21.71 5.13 -7.69
C ALA A 135 -21.46 3.60 -7.73
N LEU A 136 -21.26 3.08 -8.94
CA LEU A 136 -20.67 1.76 -9.17
C LEU A 136 -19.22 1.97 -9.61
N LEU A 137 -18.28 1.61 -8.75
CA LEU A 137 -16.86 1.89 -8.93
C LEU A 137 -16.15 0.64 -9.48
N LEU A 138 -15.55 0.80 -10.66
CA LEU A 138 -14.66 -0.21 -11.27
C LEU A 138 -13.27 0.08 -10.75
N ASP A 139 -12.87 -0.72 -9.77
CA ASP A 139 -11.69 -0.42 -8.99
C ASP A 139 -10.41 -0.95 -9.63
N SER A 140 -9.29 -0.26 -9.42
CA SER A 140 -8.02 -0.60 -10.04
C SER A 140 -6.97 -1.05 -9.03
N CYS A 141 -5.87 -0.34 -8.92
CA CYS A 141 -4.72 -0.71 -8.09
C CYS A 141 -4.21 0.51 -7.34
N ASP A 142 -3.78 0.28 -6.13
CA ASP A 142 -2.92 1.10 -5.29
C ASP A 142 -3.53 2.42 -4.77
N LYS A 143 -3.63 3.50 -5.55
CA LYS A 143 -4.05 4.82 -5.04
C LYS A 143 -5.51 5.16 -5.30
N ARG A 144 -5.98 4.75 -6.48
CA ARG A 144 -7.33 5.08 -6.91
C ARG A 144 -8.41 4.47 -6.01
N PRO A 145 -8.37 3.17 -5.61
CA PRO A 145 -9.38 2.59 -4.73
C PRO A 145 -9.57 3.36 -3.43
N VAL A 146 -8.45 3.83 -2.88
CA VAL A 146 -8.44 4.60 -1.63
C VAL A 146 -8.99 6.02 -1.85
N GLY A 147 -8.66 6.64 -2.99
CA GLY A 147 -9.21 7.94 -3.39
C GLY A 147 -10.71 7.86 -3.63
N ASP A 148 -11.17 6.86 -4.39
CA ASP A 148 -12.57 6.60 -4.68
C ASP A 148 -13.37 6.33 -3.38
N LEU A 149 -12.82 5.50 -2.48
CA LEU A 149 -13.42 5.23 -1.17
C LEU A 149 -13.57 6.51 -0.33
N ALA A 150 -12.51 7.31 -0.26
CA ALA A 150 -12.54 8.58 0.45
C ALA A 150 -13.60 9.54 -0.12
N ALA A 151 -13.69 9.62 -1.45
CA ALA A 151 -14.67 10.48 -2.13
C ALA A 151 -16.11 10.09 -1.80
N VAL A 152 -16.46 8.82 -1.90
CA VAL A 152 -17.85 8.39 -1.60
C VAL A 152 -18.22 8.55 -0.14
N ILE A 153 -17.25 8.37 0.77
CA ILE A 153 -17.43 8.64 2.20
C ILE A 153 -17.66 10.14 2.45
N GLU A 154 -16.84 10.98 1.83
CA GLU A 154 -16.92 12.44 1.98
C GLU A 154 -18.26 12.98 1.45
N VAL A 155 -18.68 12.53 0.27
CA VAL A 155 -19.98 12.90 -0.32
C VAL A 155 -21.14 12.52 0.62
N ASP A 156 -21.18 11.27 1.12
CA ASP A 156 -22.24 10.85 2.05
C ASP A 156 -22.18 11.64 3.37
N THR A 157 -20.99 11.88 3.91
CA THR A 157 -20.80 12.69 5.11
C THR A 157 -21.26 14.13 4.91
N TYR A 158 -20.90 14.76 3.79
CA TYR A 158 -21.30 16.11 3.42
C TYR A 158 -22.83 16.22 3.29
N ARG A 159 -23.46 15.28 2.58
CA ARG A 159 -24.92 15.24 2.38
C ARG A 159 -25.67 15.10 3.69
N ARG A 160 -25.22 14.20 4.57
CA ARG A 160 -25.82 13.97 5.89
C ARG A 160 -25.77 15.21 6.78
N ARG A 161 -24.64 15.93 6.81
CA ARG A 161 -24.51 17.20 7.55
C ARG A 161 -25.51 18.26 7.08
N ARG A 162 -26.02 18.14 5.86
CA ARG A 162 -27.00 19.05 5.23
C ARG A 162 -28.43 18.50 5.20
N GLY A 163 -28.67 17.34 5.83
CA GLY A 163 -30.00 16.70 5.80
C GLY A 163 -30.44 16.23 4.43
N LYS A 164 -29.47 15.99 3.49
CA LYS A 164 -29.72 15.50 2.15
C LYS A 164 -29.78 13.97 2.09
N ARG A 165 -30.24 13.44 0.95
CA ARG A 165 -30.30 11.98 0.72
C ARG A 165 -28.90 11.36 0.88
N PRO A 166 -28.83 10.15 1.49
CA PRO A 166 -27.57 9.42 1.60
C PRO A 166 -26.96 9.11 0.22
N PHE A 167 -25.64 8.92 0.19
CA PHE A 167 -24.94 8.46 -1.00
C PHE A 167 -24.55 6.99 -0.85
N TYR A 168 -24.76 6.20 -1.89
CA TYR A 168 -24.48 4.76 -1.90
C TYR A 168 -23.35 4.44 -2.87
N ALA A 169 -22.56 3.44 -2.53
CA ALA A 169 -21.45 3.00 -3.38
C ALA A 169 -21.30 1.48 -3.34
N CYS A 170 -20.91 0.93 -4.48
CA CYS A 170 -20.57 -0.48 -4.65
C CYS A 170 -19.30 -0.59 -5.48
N PHE A 171 -18.37 -1.44 -5.06
CA PHE A 171 -17.10 -1.65 -5.75
C PHE A 171 -17.08 -2.99 -6.49
N ILE A 172 -16.60 -2.98 -7.73
CA ILE A 172 -16.21 -4.17 -8.49
C ILE A 172 -14.69 -4.10 -8.65
N PRO A 173 -13.92 -4.76 -7.78
CA PRO A 173 -12.46 -4.76 -7.88
C PRO A 173 -11.97 -5.39 -9.18
N ALA A 174 -10.90 -4.84 -9.74
CA ALA A 174 -10.21 -5.46 -10.87
C ALA A 174 -9.79 -6.90 -10.51
N HIS A 175 -9.78 -7.78 -11.48
CA HIS A 175 -9.36 -9.16 -11.25
C HIS A 175 -7.89 -9.26 -10.83
N VAL A 176 -7.48 -10.41 -10.30
CA VAL A 176 -6.10 -10.71 -9.97
C VAL A 176 -5.45 -11.35 -11.20
N MET A 177 -4.36 -10.75 -11.71
CA MET A 177 -3.66 -11.31 -12.87
C MET A 177 -2.92 -12.61 -12.51
N PRO A 178 -2.78 -13.55 -13.47
CA PRO A 178 -2.05 -14.79 -13.24
C PRO A 178 -0.56 -14.56 -13.02
N GLU A 179 0.06 -15.46 -12.29
CA GLU A 179 1.51 -15.57 -12.20
C GLU A 179 2.04 -16.46 -13.32
N ARG A 180 3.22 -16.09 -13.86
CA ARG A 180 3.91 -16.89 -14.88
C ARG A 180 5.19 -17.48 -14.32
N HIS A 181 5.56 -18.65 -14.85
CA HIS A 181 6.88 -19.21 -14.65
C HIS A 181 7.87 -18.63 -15.66
N LEU A 182 9.13 -18.58 -15.27
CA LEU A 182 10.20 -18.40 -16.25
C LEU A 182 10.09 -19.48 -17.32
N PRO A 183 10.28 -19.17 -18.61
CA PRO A 183 10.41 -20.17 -19.66
C PRO A 183 11.48 -21.19 -19.30
N ALA A 184 11.23 -22.46 -19.61
CA ALA A 184 12.16 -23.57 -19.30
C ALA A 184 13.57 -23.31 -19.87
N GLU A 185 13.66 -22.78 -21.07
CA GLU A 185 14.94 -22.43 -21.71
C GLU A 185 15.76 -21.44 -20.88
N ILE A 186 15.11 -20.39 -20.31
CA ILE A 186 15.79 -19.41 -19.44
C ILE A 186 16.19 -20.06 -18.11
N GLN A 187 15.30 -20.90 -17.53
CA GLN A 187 15.63 -21.62 -16.32
C GLN A 187 16.85 -22.52 -16.50
N ASP A 188 16.89 -23.25 -17.60
CA ASP A 188 18.01 -24.20 -17.92
C ASP A 188 19.28 -23.41 -18.23
N GLY A 189 19.19 -22.29 -18.95
CA GLY A 189 20.30 -21.39 -19.21
C GLY A 189 20.91 -20.84 -17.92
N LEU A 190 20.08 -20.37 -16.99
CA LEU A 190 20.55 -19.88 -15.68
C LEU A 190 21.15 -21.01 -14.83
N ARG A 191 20.53 -22.21 -14.81
CA ARG A 191 21.09 -23.37 -14.10
C ARG A 191 22.46 -23.78 -14.67
N ALA A 192 22.67 -23.68 -15.97
CA ALA A 192 23.94 -23.99 -16.62
C ALA A 192 25.08 -23.00 -16.28
N LEU A 193 24.77 -21.85 -15.74
CA LEU A 193 25.73 -20.84 -15.25
C LEU A 193 26.17 -21.09 -13.79
N ARG A 194 25.48 -21.93 -13.04
CA ARG A 194 25.86 -22.28 -11.67
C ARG A 194 27.25 -22.90 -11.61
N GLY A 195 28.00 -22.54 -10.59
CA GLY A 195 29.39 -22.94 -10.41
C GLY A 195 30.42 -22.17 -11.23
N LYS A 196 29.98 -21.27 -12.16
CA LYS A 196 30.89 -20.49 -13.02
C LYS A 196 31.17 -19.08 -12.49
N ALA A 197 30.19 -18.46 -11.86
CA ALA A 197 30.26 -17.06 -11.41
C ALA A 197 30.43 -16.88 -9.89
N GLY A 198 30.62 -17.99 -9.17
CA GLY A 198 30.83 -18.01 -7.74
C GLY A 198 29.55 -18.18 -6.92
N LYS A 199 29.70 -18.60 -5.65
CA LYS A 199 28.60 -19.02 -4.78
C LYS A 199 27.52 -17.93 -4.59
N ALA A 200 27.91 -16.67 -4.51
CA ALA A 200 26.92 -15.57 -4.33
C ALA A 200 25.96 -15.46 -5.53
N VAL A 201 26.50 -15.64 -6.74
CA VAL A 201 25.69 -15.63 -7.98
C VAL A 201 24.84 -16.90 -8.06
N ASP A 202 25.37 -18.04 -7.66
CA ASP A 202 24.61 -19.29 -7.61
C ASP A 202 23.42 -19.15 -6.64
N ASP A 203 23.61 -18.58 -5.45
CA ASP A 203 22.55 -18.30 -4.48
C ASP A 203 21.49 -17.34 -5.05
N GLU A 204 21.91 -16.33 -5.83
CA GLU A 204 20.99 -15.40 -6.49
C GLU A 204 20.19 -16.08 -7.61
N ILE A 205 20.84 -16.89 -8.44
CA ILE A 205 20.15 -17.70 -9.47
C ILE A 205 19.11 -18.60 -8.80
N ASP A 206 19.46 -19.32 -7.76
CA ASP A 206 18.54 -20.20 -7.05
C ASP A 206 17.33 -19.44 -6.48
N GLN A 207 17.56 -18.27 -5.89
CA GLN A 207 16.48 -17.42 -5.40
C GLN A 207 15.54 -16.95 -6.54
N LEU A 208 16.11 -16.50 -7.66
CA LEU A 208 15.31 -16.02 -8.79
C LEU A 208 14.53 -17.14 -9.51
N LEU A 209 15.08 -18.34 -9.57
CA LEU A 209 14.38 -19.51 -10.14
C LEU A 209 13.15 -19.93 -9.33
N LEU A 210 13.09 -19.57 -8.04
CA LEU A 210 11.91 -19.79 -7.19
C LEU A 210 10.83 -18.72 -7.38
N HIS A 211 11.17 -17.58 -7.98
CA HIS A 211 10.22 -16.46 -8.14
C HIS A 211 9.29 -16.67 -9.32
N ARG A 212 8.02 -16.31 -9.11
CA ARG A 212 7.05 -16.16 -10.20
C ARG A 212 7.23 -14.80 -10.87
N LEU A 213 7.02 -14.77 -12.20
CA LEU A 213 7.03 -13.51 -12.94
C LEU A 213 5.79 -12.66 -12.58
N LYS A 214 6.03 -11.41 -12.30
CA LYS A 214 5.03 -10.39 -11.93
C LYS A 214 5.59 -9.01 -12.26
N CYS A 215 4.77 -7.97 -12.25
CA CYS A 215 5.09 -6.64 -12.77
C CYS A 215 6.43 -6.04 -12.26
N ASN A 216 6.90 -6.43 -11.09
CA ASN A 216 8.15 -5.93 -10.52
C ASN A 216 9.36 -6.88 -10.68
N THR A 217 9.19 -8.06 -11.27
CA THR A 217 10.30 -9.04 -11.37
C THR A 217 11.29 -8.74 -12.47
N TYR A 218 10.93 -7.97 -13.49
CA TYR A 218 11.82 -7.60 -14.58
C TYR A 218 13.14 -6.99 -14.11
N ALA A 219 13.07 -5.98 -13.23
CA ALA A 219 14.25 -5.29 -12.71
C ALA A 219 15.21 -6.23 -11.95
N MET A 220 14.65 -7.23 -11.29
CA MET A 220 15.41 -8.23 -10.54
C MET A 220 16.23 -9.13 -11.47
N PHE A 221 15.60 -9.63 -12.54
CA PHE A 221 16.32 -10.42 -13.55
C PHE A 221 17.31 -9.56 -14.32
N LYS A 222 16.96 -8.30 -14.62
CA LYS A 222 17.87 -7.38 -15.30
C LYS A 222 19.17 -7.22 -14.53
N LYS A 223 19.14 -6.99 -13.22
CA LYS A 223 20.34 -6.84 -12.38
C LYS A 223 21.25 -8.09 -12.49
N LEU A 224 20.68 -9.29 -12.35
CA LEU A 224 21.43 -10.54 -12.46
C LEU A 224 22.05 -10.71 -13.86
N LEU A 225 21.24 -10.53 -14.90
CA LEU A 225 21.67 -10.78 -16.28
C LEU A 225 22.73 -9.77 -16.74
N ASP A 226 22.58 -8.48 -16.36
CA ASP A 226 23.58 -7.45 -16.63
C ASP A 226 24.90 -7.76 -15.87
N GLY A 227 24.83 -8.23 -14.64
CA GLY A 227 25.99 -8.65 -13.87
C GLY A 227 26.71 -9.87 -14.49
N LEU A 228 25.97 -10.87 -14.94
CA LEU A 228 26.53 -12.03 -15.63
C LEU A 228 27.19 -11.66 -16.96
N GLU A 229 26.60 -10.73 -17.71
CA GLU A 229 27.18 -10.21 -18.94
C GLU A 229 28.50 -9.44 -18.67
N ALA A 230 28.45 -8.49 -17.71
CA ALA A 230 29.60 -7.66 -17.38
C ALA A 230 30.83 -8.47 -16.93
N HIS A 231 30.61 -9.66 -16.32
CA HIS A 231 31.66 -10.57 -15.91
C HIS A 231 31.98 -11.65 -16.97
N GLY A 232 31.40 -11.59 -18.17
CA GLY A 232 31.66 -12.49 -19.27
C GLY A 232 31.10 -13.90 -19.11
N HIS A 233 30.14 -14.10 -18.20
CA HIS A 233 29.49 -15.41 -17.98
C HIS A 233 28.28 -15.65 -18.88
N LEU A 234 27.67 -14.57 -19.40
CA LEU A 234 26.53 -14.62 -20.31
C LEU A 234 26.79 -13.73 -21.54
N PRO A 235 26.66 -14.25 -22.78
CA PRO A 235 26.76 -13.43 -23.98
C PRO A 235 25.66 -12.36 -24.08
N SER A 236 25.99 -11.16 -24.58
CA SER A 236 25.01 -10.07 -24.76
C SER A 236 23.74 -10.47 -25.54
N PRO A 237 23.81 -11.26 -26.64
CA PRO A 237 22.59 -11.69 -27.34
C PRO A 237 21.67 -12.57 -26.48
N ASP A 238 22.23 -13.41 -25.63
CA ASP A 238 21.43 -14.26 -24.71
C ASP A 238 20.81 -13.42 -23.59
N ARG A 239 21.58 -12.47 -23.04
CA ARG A 239 21.08 -11.51 -22.07
C ARG A 239 19.88 -10.73 -22.61
N ASP A 240 20.02 -10.15 -23.82
CA ASP A 240 18.94 -9.39 -24.46
C ASP A 240 17.71 -10.24 -24.74
N ARG A 241 17.91 -11.44 -25.24
CA ARG A 241 16.84 -12.40 -25.50
C ARG A 241 16.11 -12.77 -24.21
N TYR A 242 16.81 -13.08 -23.13
CA TYR A 242 16.21 -13.41 -21.85
C TYR A 242 15.40 -12.25 -21.30
N LEU A 243 15.94 -11.02 -21.35
CA LEU A 243 15.22 -9.84 -20.90
C LEU A 243 13.96 -9.58 -21.72
N GLN A 244 13.99 -9.76 -23.04
CA GLN A 244 12.80 -9.61 -23.89
C GLN A 244 11.72 -10.64 -23.56
N GLU A 245 12.07 -11.90 -23.37
CA GLU A 245 11.09 -12.94 -23.00
C GLU A 245 10.52 -12.71 -21.61
N ILE A 246 11.33 -12.30 -20.63
CA ILE A 246 10.86 -11.94 -19.29
C ILE A 246 9.91 -10.75 -19.36
N ALA A 247 10.26 -9.70 -20.13
CA ALA A 247 9.42 -8.50 -20.26
C ALA A 247 8.01 -8.83 -20.82
N LYS A 248 7.91 -9.75 -21.78
CA LYS A 248 6.62 -10.19 -22.35
C LYS A 248 5.71 -10.88 -21.33
N LEU A 249 6.28 -11.46 -20.28
CA LEU A 249 5.58 -12.32 -19.34
C LEU A 249 5.39 -11.70 -17.94
N THR A 250 6.04 -10.57 -17.65
CA THR A 250 6.00 -9.96 -16.30
C THR A 250 4.70 -9.24 -16.00
N CYS A 251 3.99 -8.76 -17.02
CA CYS A 251 2.70 -8.10 -16.85
C CYS A 251 1.78 -8.50 -18.02
N GLU A 252 0.83 -9.39 -17.77
CA GLU A 252 -0.26 -9.63 -18.71
C GLU A 252 -1.31 -8.51 -18.64
N ALA A 253 -2.13 -8.40 -19.67
CA ALA A 253 -3.15 -7.38 -19.77
C ALA A 253 -4.23 -7.55 -18.69
N GLY A 254 -4.57 -6.46 -18.04
CA GLY A 254 -5.64 -6.38 -17.07
C GLY A 254 -5.30 -6.92 -15.68
N GLY A 255 -6.03 -6.43 -14.69
CA GLY A 255 -5.94 -6.93 -13.33
C GLY A 255 -4.84 -6.33 -12.46
N THR A 256 -4.84 -6.73 -11.20
CA THR A 256 -3.83 -6.37 -10.19
C THR A 256 -2.78 -7.46 -10.05
N CYS A 257 -1.61 -7.11 -9.51
CA CYS A 257 -0.52 -8.08 -9.30
C CYS A 257 -0.95 -9.31 -8.50
N ALA A 258 -0.32 -10.47 -8.76
CA ALA A 258 -0.68 -11.74 -8.13
C ALA A 258 -0.34 -11.86 -6.64
N PHE A 259 0.51 -10.98 -6.09
CA PHE A 259 0.92 -11.01 -4.68
C PHE A 259 0.06 -10.07 -3.81
N ILE A 260 0.13 -10.21 -2.48
CA ILE A 260 -0.57 -9.32 -1.53
C ILE A 260 0.18 -8.00 -1.33
N GLY A 261 0.25 -7.20 -2.41
CA GLY A 261 0.69 -5.80 -2.38
C GLY A 261 -0.45 -4.85 -2.00
N THR A 262 -0.26 -3.54 -2.26
CA THR A 262 -1.27 -2.53 -1.90
C THR A 262 -2.58 -2.76 -2.66
N GLY A 263 -2.56 -2.95 -3.98
CA GLY A 263 -3.78 -3.14 -4.77
C GLY A 263 -4.63 -4.36 -4.39
N ASN A 264 -4.03 -5.46 -3.94
CA ASN A 264 -4.81 -6.58 -3.40
C ASN A 264 -5.22 -6.37 -1.94
N THR A 265 -4.45 -5.60 -1.17
CA THR A 265 -4.88 -5.17 0.16
C THR A 265 -6.09 -4.23 0.06
N ASP A 266 -6.16 -3.37 -0.95
CA ASP A 266 -7.34 -2.53 -1.23
C ASP A 266 -8.60 -3.37 -1.38
N LYS A 267 -8.54 -4.47 -2.16
CA LYS A 267 -9.67 -5.41 -2.30
C LYS A 267 -10.10 -6.03 -0.98
N VAL A 268 -9.13 -6.44 -0.16
CA VAL A 268 -9.38 -6.98 1.17
C VAL A 268 -10.08 -5.95 2.05
N ILE A 269 -9.64 -4.71 2.02
CA ILE A 269 -10.22 -3.63 2.84
C ILE A 269 -11.59 -3.20 2.33
N LEU A 270 -11.76 -3.02 1.03
CA LEU A 270 -13.07 -2.69 0.44
C LEU A 270 -14.11 -3.78 0.74
N HIS A 271 -13.69 -5.05 0.68
CA HIS A 271 -14.52 -6.17 1.11
C HIS A 271 -14.87 -6.07 2.60
N ALA A 272 -13.86 -5.89 3.47
CA ALA A 272 -14.05 -5.85 4.91
C ALA A 272 -14.84 -4.62 5.39
N LEU A 273 -14.81 -3.51 4.63
CA LEU A 273 -15.67 -2.34 4.84
C LEU A 273 -17.11 -2.57 4.34
N GLY A 274 -17.38 -3.69 3.67
CA GLY A 274 -18.71 -4.06 3.23
C GLY A 274 -19.15 -3.53 1.87
N PHE A 275 -18.24 -2.96 1.06
CA PHE A 275 -18.58 -2.36 -0.24
C PHE A 275 -18.56 -3.33 -1.41
N VAL A 276 -17.92 -4.49 -1.29
CA VAL A 276 -17.76 -5.45 -2.38
C VAL A 276 -18.84 -6.52 -2.31
N PRO A 277 -19.70 -6.70 -3.32
CA PRO A 277 -20.66 -7.81 -3.38
C PRO A 277 -19.94 -9.17 -3.47
N ARG A 278 -20.52 -10.22 -2.88
CA ARG A 278 -19.90 -11.55 -2.82
C ARG A 278 -19.49 -12.14 -4.18
N ARG A 279 -20.22 -11.80 -5.26
CA ARG A 279 -19.87 -12.26 -6.61
C ARG A 279 -18.75 -11.46 -7.28
N ALA A 280 -18.41 -10.27 -6.75
CA ALA A 280 -17.32 -9.45 -7.23
C ALA A 280 -16.00 -9.65 -6.48
N ASP A 281 -16.00 -10.47 -5.42
CA ASP A 281 -14.82 -10.78 -4.64
C ASP A 281 -13.86 -11.74 -5.36
N LEU A 282 -12.58 -11.46 -5.35
CA LEU A 282 -11.48 -12.31 -5.85
C LEU A 282 -11.72 -12.87 -7.27
N LEU A 283 -11.91 -11.98 -8.23
CA LEU A 283 -12.04 -12.36 -9.64
C LEU A 283 -10.66 -12.76 -10.23
N THR A 284 -10.64 -13.73 -11.16
CA THR A 284 -9.43 -14.12 -11.92
C THR A 284 -9.47 -13.63 -13.36
N LYS A 285 -10.53 -12.97 -13.76
CA LYS A 285 -10.74 -12.28 -15.04
C LYS A 285 -11.71 -11.12 -14.85
N ALA A 286 -11.74 -10.19 -15.79
CA ALA A 286 -12.66 -9.05 -15.76
C ALA A 286 -14.11 -9.47 -15.48
N ALA A 287 -14.85 -8.63 -14.74
CA ALA A 287 -16.22 -8.92 -14.32
C ALA A 287 -17.13 -9.15 -15.54
N GLY A 288 -17.77 -10.31 -15.59
CA GLY A 288 -18.75 -10.67 -16.62
C GLY A 288 -20.15 -10.15 -16.30
N ASP A 289 -21.07 -10.37 -17.24
CA ASP A 289 -22.45 -9.87 -17.18
C ASP A 289 -23.18 -10.25 -15.87
N GLU A 290 -23.05 -11.49 -15.41
CA GLU A 290 -23.68 -11.95 -14.17
C GLU A 290 -23.15 -11.22 -12.93
N THR A 291 -21.83 -11.01 -12.86
CA THR A 291 -21.19 -10.29 -11.75
C THR A 291 -21.65 -8.85 -11.71
N VAL A 292 -21.62 -8.19 -12.87
CA VAL A 292 -22.01 -6.77 -13.02
C VAL A 292 -23.49 -6.59 -12.73
N ALA A 293 -24.35 -7.45 -13.28
CA ALA A 293 -25.80 -7.41 -13.03
C ALA A 293 -26.13 -7.65 -11.54
N TYR A 294 -25.38 -8.54 -10.88
CA TYR A 294 -25.52 -8.77 -9.46
C TYR A 294 -25.14 -7.55 -8.63
N ALA A 295 -23.97 -6.95 -8.90
CA ALA A 295 -23.51 -5.76 -8.20
C ALA A 295 -24.46 -4.57 -8.40
N SER A 296 -24.96 -4.36 -9.64
CA SER A 296 -25.97 -3.34 -9.95
C SER A 296 -27.26 -3.54 -9.14
N ARG A 297 -27.74 -4.77 -9.02
CA ARG A 297 -28.95 -5.07 -8.26
C ARG A 297 -28.77 -4.80 -6.77
N VAL A 298 -27.63 -5.19 -6.21
CA VAL A 298 -27.30 -4.96 -4.80
C VAL A 298 -27.26 -3.46 -4.48
N LEU A 299 -26.62 -2.68 -5.35
CA LEU A 299 -26.55 -1.22 -5.22
C LEU A 299 -27.94 -0.58 -5.31
N LEU A 300 -28.75 -0.98 -6.31
CA LEU A 300 -30.07 -0.44 -6.52
C LEU A 300 -31.04 -0.81 -5.41
N ASP A 301 -30.91 -1.99 -4.78
CA ASP A 301 -31.68 -2.36 -3.58
C ASP A 301 -31.40 -1.37 -2.43
N ALA A 302 -30.14 -1.02 -2.18
CA ALA A 302 -29.78 -0.07 -1.15
C ALA A 302 -30.36 1.33 -1.43
N VAL A 303 -30.27 1.80 -2.67
CA VAL A 303 -30.77 3.12 -3.08
C VAL A 303 -32.31 3.19 -2.98
N ARG A 304 -33.03 2.26 -3.61
CA ARG A 304 -34.49 2.28 -3.70
C ARG A 304 -35.20 2.09 -2.37
N ASN A 305 -34.64 1.21 -1.55
CA ASN A 305 -35.19 0.95 -0.22
C ASN A 305 -34.62 1.90 0.85
N GLN A 306 -33.85 2.91 0.44
CA GLN A 306 -33.24 3.90 1.34
C GLN A 306 -32.58 3.28 2.56
N ARG A 307 -31.77 2.23 2.30
CA ARG A 307 -31.06 1.50 3.36
C ARG A 307 -29.93 2.35 3.95
N GLU A 308 -30.30 3.29 4.81
CA GLU A 308 -29.35 4.25 5.39
C GLU A 308 -28.12 3.61 6.02
N GLU A 309 -28.27 2.45 6.64
CA GLU A 309 -27.20 1.67 7.23
C GLU A 309 -26.17 1.17 6.20
N ARG A 310 -26.55 1.16 4.90
CA ARG A 310 -25.70 0.75 3.77
C ARG A 310 -25.15 1.93 2.98
N SER A 311 -25.35 3.16 3.42
CA SER A 311 -24.72 4.32 2.79
C SER A 311 -23.22 4.33 3.01
N ALA A 312 -22.47 5.02 2.15
CA ALA A 312 -21.02 4.94 2.11
C ALA A 312 -20.33 5.28 3.45
N ALA A 313 -20.68 6.39 4.08
CA ALA A 313 -20.08 6.78 5.35
C ALA A 313 -20.48 5.83 6.50
N ARG A 314 -21.71 5.30 6.49
CA ARG A 314 -22.18 4.37 7.53
C ARG A 314 -21.54 3.00 7.41
N LEU A 315 -21.40 2.45 6.19
CA LEU A 315 -20.69 1.20 5.97
C LEU A 315 -19.24 1.30 6.43
N ALA A 316 -18.54 2.35 5.97
CA ALA A 316 -17.14 2.56 6.32
C ALA A 316 -16.97 2.70 7.85
N ARG A 317 -17.80 3.51 8.50
CA ARG A 317 -17.73 3.72 9.95
C ARG A 317 -18.02 2.43 10.74
N ALA A 318 -19.07 1.71 10.39
CA ALA A 318 -19.49 0.51 11.10
C ALA A 318 -18.44 -0.63 10.98
N ASN A 319 -17.74 -0.68 9.86
CA ASN A 319 -16.77 -1.73 9.56
C ASN A 319 -15.30 -1.31 9.72
N LEU A 320 -14.99 -0.10 10.14
CA LEU A 320 -13.60 0.37 10.20
C LEU A 320 -12.73 -0.55 11.08
N LYS A 321 -13.22 -0.93 12.26
CA LYS A 321 -12.52 -1.86 13.16
C LYS A 321 -12.43 -3.29 12.57
N ASN A 322 -13.47 -3.74 11.89
CA ASN A 322 -13.44 -5.01 11.16
C ASN A 322 -12.34 -5.00 10.09
N ALA A 323 -12.28 -3.94 9.28
CA ALA A 323 -11.27 -3.79 8.23
C ALA A 323 -9.84 -3.76 8.78
N LEU A 324 -9.61 -3.07 9.90
CA LEU A 324 -8.32 -3.06 10.59
C LEU A 324 -7.90 -4.47 11.05
N ARG A 325 -8.81 -5.24 11.63
CA ARG A 325 -8.52 -6.61 12.07
C ARG A 325 -8.30 -7.56 10.89
N VAL A 326 -9.13 -7.47 9.84
CA VAL A 326 -8.94 -8.28 8.62
C VAL A 326 -7.61 -7.94 7.95
N TYR A 327 -7.24 -6.65 7.87
CA TYR A 327 -5.92 -6.20 7.40
C TYR A 327 -4.78 -6.85 8.19
N CYS A 328 -4.88 -6.84 9.51
CA CYS A 328 -3.91 -7.51 10.37
C CYS A 328 -3.87 -9.03 10.11
N ALA A 329 -5.02 -9.69 10.05
CA ALA A 329 -5.11 -11.13 9.85
C ALA A 329 -4.50 -11.62 8.52
N VAL A 330 -4.58 -10.81 7.48
CA VAL A 330 -4.01 -11.14 6.16
C VAL A 330 -2.60 -10.59 5.95
N GLY A 331 -2.06 -9.81 6.87
CA GLY A 331 -0.75 -9.18 6.72
C GLY A 331 -0.67 -8.27 5.49
N GLY A 332 -1.61 -7.36 5.35
CA GLY A 332 -1.73 -6.44 4.24
C GLY A 332 -0.51 -5.53 4.03
N SER A 333 -0.50 -4.77 2.95
CA SER A 333 0.57 -3.82 2.60
C SER A 333 0.76 -2.77 3.69
N MET A 334 2.01 -2.43 3.98
CA MET A 334 2.37 -1.39 4.93
C MET A 334 1.84 0.00 4.52
N ASN A 335 1.57 0.23 3.23
CA ASN A 335 0.98 1.48 2.75
C ASN A 335 -0.41 1.75 3.36
N TRP A 336 -1.12 0.70 3.80
CA TRP A 336 -2.38 0.88 4.52
C TRP A 336 -2.23 1.52 5.90
N MET A 337 -1.02 1.55 6.46
CA MET A 337 -0.74 2.35 7.66
C MET A 337 -0.83 3.87 7.39
N LEU A 338 -0.76 4.30 6.11
CA LEU A 338 -1.08 5.66 5.65
C LEU A 338 -2.56 5.78 5.24
N HIS A 339 -3.10 4.73 4.61
CA HIS A 339 -4.45 4.80 4.05
C HIS A 339 -5.56 4.72 5.11
N PHE A 340 -5.36 3.97 6.20
CA PHE A 340 -6.34 3.93 7.29
C PHE A 340 -6.55 5.29 7.98
N PRO A 341 -5.51 6.01 8.42
CA PRO A 341 -5.69 7.37 8.93
C PRO A 341 -6.34 8.31 7.92
N TYR A 342 -5.99 8.20 6.63
CA TYR A 342 -6.59 8.98 5.55
C TYR A 342 -8.10 8.72 5.45
N VAL A 343 -8.52 7.46 5.32
CA VAL A 343 -9.95 7.10 5.22
C VAL A 343 -10.71 7.50 6.49
N ALA A 344 -10.12 7.29 7.66
CA ALA A 344 -10.71 7.67 8.93
C ALA A 344 -10.90 9.21 9.05
N ALA A 345 -9.97 10.01 8.52
CA ALA A 345 -10.10 11.46 8.50
C ALA A 345 -11.34 11.93 7.71
N HIS A 346 -11.67 11.28 6.58
CA HIS A 346 -12.92 11.57 5.83
C HIS A 346 -14.20 11.17 6.60
N LEU A 347 -14.07 10.30 7.61
CA LEU A 347 -15.15 10.00 8.57
C LEU A 347 -15.16 10.95 9.77
N GLY A 348 -14.20 11.87 9.88
CA GLY A 348 -14.01 12.75 11.03
C GLY A 348 -13.35 12.05 12.23
N ILE A 349 -12.69 10.91 12.04
CA ILE A 349 -12.07 10.09 13.08
C ILE A 349 -10.56 10.28 13.09
N ALA A 350 -9.96 10.58 14.24
CA ALA A 350 -8.52 10.66 14.45
C ALA A 350 -7.92 9.27 14.71
N LEU A 351 -7.66 8.53 13.64
CA LEU A 351 -6.99 7.23 13.70
C LEU A 351 -5.49 7.40 13.42
N ARG A 352 -4.64 6.67 14.16
CA ARG A 352 -3.18 6.73 14.03
C ARG A 352 -2.57 5.34 13.85
N PRO A 353 -1.34 5.21 13.33
CA PRO A 353 -0.64 3.94 13.20
C PRO A 353 -0.59 3.11 14.50
N SER A 354 -0.48 3.77 15.67
CA SER A 354 -0.48 3.11 16.97
C SER A 354 -1.74 2.30 17.27
N HIS A 355 -2.90 2.75 16.77
CA HIS A 355 -4.14 2.00 16.95
C HIS A 355 -4.15 0.72 16.12
N VAL A 356 -3.60 0.77 14.90
CA VAL A 356 -3.45 -0.41 14.03
C VAL A 356 -2.45 -1.40 14.64
N ALA A 357 -1.30 -0.91 15.13
CA ALA A 357 -0.28 -1.73 15.78
C ALA A 357 -0.86 -2.47 17.00
N ARG A 358 -1.64 -1.78 17.85
CA ARG A 358 -2.33 -2.43 18.99
C ARG A 358 -3.26 -3.55 18.54
N LEU A 359 -4.09 -3.32 17.51
CA LEU A 359 -4.96 -4.37 16.96
C LEU A 359 -4.18 -5.52 16.33
N SER A 360 -2.99 -5.26 15.80
CA SER A 360 -2.07 -6.27 15.27
C SER A 360 -1.62 -7.26 16.36
N ASP A 361 -1.39 -6.79 17.58
CA ASP A 361 -1.01 -7.63 18.72
C ASP A 361 -2.17 -8.50 19.24
N GLU A 362 -3.40 -8.16 18.90
CA GLU A 362 -4.62 -8.88 19.27
C GLU A 362 -5.20 -9.74 18.14
N THR A 363 -4.59 -9.73 16.96
CA THR A 363 -5.15 -10.37 15.76
C THR A 363 -4.19 -11.44 15.23
N PRO A 364 -4.65 -12.70 15.07
CA PRO A 364 -3.82 -13.78 14.53
C PRO A 364 -3.52 -13.56 13.04
N PHE A 365 -2.39 -14.12 12.58
CA PHE A 365 -2.02 -14.11 11.17
C PHE A 365 -2.54 -15.38 10.47
N LEU A 366 -3.41 -15.21 9.46
CA LEU A 366 -4.25 -16.27 8.91
C LEU A 366 -4.06 -16.56 7.42
N ILE A 367 -3.16 -15.84 6.72
CA ILE A 367 -2.97 -16.07 5.28
C ILE A 367 -1.56 -16.57 4.97
N ASP A 368 -1.44 -17.73 4.31
CA ASP A 368 -0.16 -18.32 3.91
C ASP A 368 0.23 -17.90 2.49
N ILE A 369 0.47 -16.60 2.31
CA ILE A 369 0.95 -16.02 1.06
C ILE A 369 2.28 -15.33 1.32
N ALA A 370 3.30 -15.69 0.54
CA ALA A 370 4.59 -15.00 0.56
C ALA A 370 5.05 -14.73 -0.88
N PRO A 371 5.81 -13.64 -1.12
CA PRO A 371 6.26 -13.26 -2.47
C PRO A 371 7.05 -14.32 -3.22
N SER A 372 7.67 -15.26 -2.50
CA SER A 372 8.55 -16.32 -3.04
C SER A 372 7.96 -17.74 -2.96
N LYS A 373 6.70 -17.88 -2.51
CA LYS A 373 6.05 -19.21 -2.38
C LYS A 373 5.14 -19.51 -3.57
N ASP A 374 4.82 -20.79 -3.75
CA ASP A 374 3.83 -21.28 -4.73
C ASP A 374 2.39 -20.83 -4.44
N LYS A 375 2.17 -20.19 -3.30
CA LYS A 375 0.88 -19.68 -2.85
C LYS A 375 0.87 -18.16 -2.98
N SER A 376 -0.02 -17.66 -3.82
CA SER A 376 -0.19 -16.25 -4.10
C SER A 376 -1.64 -15.81 -3.90
N PHE A 377 -1.89 -14.52 -4.04
CA PHE A 377 -3.25 -13.99 -4.04
C PHE A 377 -4.04 -14.46 -5.27
N PHE A 378 -3.36 -14.70 -6.41
CA PHE A 378 -3.98 -15.33 -7.57
C PHE A 378 -4.38 -16.79 -7.28
N THR A 379 -3.53 -17.57 -6.61
CA THR A 379 -3.87 -18.95 -6.19
C THR A 379 -5.10 -18.95 -5.28
N LEU A 380 -5.21 -17.98 -4.34
CA LEU A 380 -6.38 -17.78 -3.50
C LEU A 380 -7.65 -17.56 -4.34
N ALA A 381 -7.58 -16.70 -5.36
CA ALA A 381 -8.72 -16.43 -6.24
C ALA A 381 -9.12 -17.67 -7.08
N VAL A 382 -8.15 -18.43 -7.56
CA VAL A 382 -8.39 -19.69 -8.30
C VAL A 382 -9.05 -20.74 -7.40
N GLU A 383 -8.56 -20.93 -6.17
CA GLU A 383 -9.18 -21.87 -5.22
C GLU A 383 -10.61 -21.49 -4.85
N LYS A 384 -10.91 -20.18 -4.71
CA LYS A 384 -12.29 -19.72 -4.55
C LYS A 384 -13.17 -20.10 -5.72
N GLN A 385 -12.72 -19.88 -6.95
CA GLN A 385 -13.49 -20.24 -8.14
C GLN A 385 -13.71 -21.76 -8.28
N ALA A 386 -12.76 -22.56 -7.80
CA ALA A 386 -12.89 -24.01 -7.73
C ALA A 386 -13.80 -24.48 -6.57
N GLY A 387 -14.33 -23.58 -5.77
CA GLY A 387 -15.24 -23.91 -4.64
C GLY A 387 -14.51 -24.49 -3.43
N ALA A 388 -13.19 -24.31 -3.31
CA ALA A 388 -12.42 -24.83 -2.18
C ALA A 388 -12.64 -24.01 -0.88
N HIS A 389 -13.08 -22.76 -1.01
CA HIS A 389 -13.48 -21.84 0.05
C HIS A 389 -14.31 -20.70 -0.53
N SER A 390 -14.85 -19.82 0.31
CA SER A 390 -15.66 -18.65 -0.10
C SER A 390 -14.84 -17.35 -0.22
N GLY A 391 -13.54 -17.43 -0.50
CA GLY A 391 -12.69 -16.28 -0.65
C GLY A 391 -12.50 -15.50 0.66
N LEU A 392 -12.59 -14.17 0.58
CA LEU A 392 -12.46 -13.30 1.75
C LEU A 392 -13.61 -13.49 2.74
N ASP A 393 -14.80 -13.91 2.28
CA ASP A 393 -15.92 -14.26 3.15
C ASP A 393 -15.56 -15.40 4.13
N SER A 394 -14.72 -16.37 3.73
CA SER A 394 -14.24 -17.44 4.62
C SER A 394 -13.39 -16.90 5.78
N THR A 395 -12.48 -15.99 5.50
CA THR A 395 -11.64 -15.35 6.53
C THR A 395 -12.49 -14.49 7.45
N PHE A 396 -13.42 -13.71 6.87
CA PHE A 396 -14.31 -12.84 7.64
C PHE A 396 -15.20 -13.66 8.56
N LYS A 397 -15.81 -14.74 8.07
CA LYS A 397 -16.61 -15.68 8.87
C LYS A 397 -15.83 -16.26 10.04
N HIS A 398 -14.62 -16.74 9.78
CA HIS A 398 -13.75 -17.32 10.81
C HIS A 398 -13.42 -16.32 11.94
N LEU A 399 -13.08 -15.07 11.57
CA LEU A 399 -12.81 -14.01 12.53
C LEU A 399 -14.07 -13.56 13.29
N LEU A 400 -15.23 -13.53 12.62
CA LEU A 400 -16.51 -13.16 13.23
C LEU A 400 -16.97 -14.24 14.25
N GLU A 401 -16.92 -15.52 13.87
CA GLU A 401 -17.21 -16.65 14.75
C GLU A 401 -16.24 -16.74 15.93
N GLY A 402 -14.99 -16.31 15.72
CA GLY A 402 -13.97 -16.17 16.76
C GLY A 402 -14.14 -14.95 17.67
N GLY A 403 -15.17 -14.13 17.48
CA GLY A 403 -15.44 -12.94 18.30
C GLY A 403 -14.48 -11.76 18.07
N LEU A 404 -13.67 -11.81 17.00
CA LEU A 404 -12.73 -10.75 16.67
C LEU A 404 -13.35 -9.63 15.83
N LEU A 405 -14.46 -9.90 15.16
CA LEU A 405 -15.21 -8.91 14.36
C LEU A 405 -16.60 -8.68 14.96
N THR A 406 -17.20 -7.57 14.57
CA THR A 406 -18.59 -7.24 14.90
C THR A 406 -19.51 -7.53 13.71
N ASP A 407 -20.73 -7.99 13.98
CA ASP A 407 -21.76 -8.15 12.96
C ASP A 407 -22.31 -6.77 12.57
N ALA A 408 -21.69 -6.17 11.57
CA ALA A 408 -22.03 -4.87 11.01
C ALA A 408 -22.74 -5.04 9.66
N PRO A 409 -23.39 -4.00 9.11
CA PRO A 409 -23.97 -4.06 7.78
C PRO A 409 -22.87 -4.14 6.69
N SER A 410 -23.12 -4.94 5.65
CA SER A 410 -22.47 -4.84 4.35
C SER A 410 -23.46 -4.27 3.32
N ILE A 411 -23.02 -4.02 2.10
CA ILE A 411 -23.90 -3.58 1.02
C ILE A 411 -25.02 -4.61 0.72
N GLU A 412 -24.84 -5.88 1.09
CA GLU A 412 -25.80 -6.96 0.91
C GLU A 412 -26.64 -7.24 2.17
N GLY A 413 -26.36 -6.61 3.29
CA GLY A 413 -27.01 -6.85 4.60
C GLY A 413 -25.99 -7.13 5.70
N PRO A 414 -26.45 -7.53 6.91
CA PRO A 414 -25.56 -7.89 8.01
C PRO A 414 -24.58 -9.00 7.62
N TRP A 415 -23.36 -8.95 8.17
CA TRP A 415 -22.36 -9.99 7.88
C TRP A 415 -22.82 -11.38 8.25
N SER A 416 -23.56 -11.54 9.36
CA SER A 416 -24.13 -12.84 9.79
C SER A 416 -25.05 -13.47 8.74
N GLU A 417 -25.84 -12.65 8.02
CA GLU A 417 -26.69 -13.14 6.93
C GLU A 417 -25.88 -13.44 5.67
N ARG A 418 -24.98 -12.52 5.29
CA ARG A 418 -24.12 -12.68 4.12
C ARG A 418 -23.25 -13.94 4.21
N LEU A 419 -22.71 -14.22 5.39
CA LEU A 419 -21.76 -15.32 5.63
C LEU A 419 -22.39 -16.66 5.98
N LYS A 420 -23.73 -16.73 6.07
CA LYS A 420 -24.43 -17.94 6.48
C LYS A 420 -23.96 -19.19 5.73
N ASP A 421 -23.87 -19.09 4.40
CA ASP A 421 -23.49 -20.20 3.52
C ASP A 421 -22.01 -20.17 3.11
N ALA A 422 -21.21 -19.27 3.69
CA ALA A 422 -19.79 -19.20 3.39
C ALA A 422 -19.05 -20.44 3.90
N LEU A 423 -18.20 -21.02 3.06
CA LEU A 423 -17.34 -22.14 3.44
C LEU A 423 -16.24 -21.66 4.42
N PRO A 424 -15.82 -22.52 5.36
CA PRO A 424 -14.71 -22.18 6.27
C PRO A 424 -13.38 -22.07 5.53
N PRO A 425 -12.33 -21.51 6.15
CA PRO A 425 -10.96 -21.66 5.69
C PRO A 425 -10.55 -23.13 5.53
N ASN A 426 -9.65 -23.42 4.59
CA ASN A 426 -9.29 -24.78 4.20
C ASN A 426 -7.90 -25.25 4.66
N ASP A 427 -7.17 -24.45 5.46
CA ASP A 427 -5.79 -24.69 5.94
C ASP A 427 -4.74 -24.89 4.83
N ARG A 428 -5.01 -24.35 3.64
CA ARG A 428 -4.05 -24.36 2.51
C ARG A 428 -3.45 -22.98 2.29
N ILE A 429 -4.28 -21.97 2.03
CA ILE A 429 -3.89 -20.55 1.90
C ILE A 429 -4.58 -19.73 2.99
N LEU A 430 -5.90 -19.92 3.13
CA LEU A 430 -6.65 -19.37 4.25
C LEU A 430 -6.59 -20.36 5.39
N MET A 431 -5.94 -19.95 6.48
CA MET A 431 -5.67 -20.79 7.63
C MET A 431 -6.82 -20.70 8.64
N LYS A 432 -7.28 -21.85 9.09
CA LYS A 432 -8.15 -21.98 10.27
C LYS A 432 -7.30 -21.94 11.54
N THR A 433 -6.16 -22.64 11.49
CA THR A 433 -5.17 -22.57 12.56
C THR A 433 -4.18 -21.45 12.26
N PRO A 434 -4.03 -20.45 13.14
CA PRO A 434 -3.14 -19.32 12.88
C PRO A 434 -1.70 -19.73 12.59
N LEU A 435 -1.09 -19.13 11.57
CA LEU A 435 0.34 -19.26 11.30
C LEU A 435 1.18 -18.63 12.42
N ARG A 436 0.65 -17.57 13.03
CA ARG A 436 1.22 -16.89 14.20
C ARG A 436 0.08 -16.31 15.05
N PRO A 437 0.27 -16.25 16.37
CA PRO A 437 -0.76 -15.72 17.28
C PRO A 437 -1.00 -14.22 17.10
N VAL A 438 -0.03 -13.48 16.53
CA VAL A 438 -0.11 -12.03 16.26
C VAL A 438 0.28 -11.72 14.84
N SER A 439 -0.31 -10.68 14.27
CA SER A 439 -0.08 -10.26 12.89
C SER A 439 1.36 -9.78 12.64
N GLY A 440 1.93 -8.99 13.56
CA GLY A 440 3.30 -8.51 13.47
C GLY A 440 3.45 -7.23 12.64
N ILE A 441 2.44 -6.38 12.60
CA ILE A 441 2.56 -4.99 12.17
C ILE A 441 2.87 -4.18 13.43
N VAL A 442 3.97 -3.44 13.42
CA VAL A 442 4.52 -2.77 14.60
C VAL A 442 4.75 -1.29 14.30
N GLU A 443 4.46 -0.43 15.25
CA GLU A 443 4.94 0.94 15.29
C GLU A 443 6.04 1.04 16.34
N VAL A 444 7.16 1.69 15.99
CA VAL A 444 8.23 2.03 16.95
C VAL A 444 8.43 3.53 17.01
N LYS A 445 8.81 4.03 18.18
CA LYS A 445 8.98 5.46 18.51
C LYS A 445 10.30 5.66 19.25
N GLY A 446 10.83 6.87 19.19
CA GLY A 446 12.05 7.19 19.91
C GLY A 446 12.48 8.63 19.79
N ASN A 447 13.72 8.92 20.17
CA ASN A 447 14.21 10.29 20.27
C ASN A 447 14.40 11.02 18.93
N PHE A 448 14.27 10.34 17.81
CA PHE A 448 14.39 10.94 16.46
C PHE A 448 13.14 10.79 15.59
N THR A 449 12.13 10.05 16.06
CA THR A 449 10.88 9.82 15.32
C THR A 449 9.72 9.56 16.30
N ASP A 450 8.57 10.19 16.05
CA ASP A 450 7.34 9.97 16.82
C ASP A 450 6.58 8.73 16.37
N SER A 451 6.86 8.26 15.14
CA SER A 451 6.27 7.08 14.56
C SER A 451 7.11 6.59 13.37
N VAL A 452 7.39 5.31 13.34
CA VAL A 452 7.85 4.61 12.16
C VAL A 452 7.25 3.20 12.15
N VAL A 453 6.84 2.74 10.98
CA VAL A 453 6.09 1.48 10.83
C VAL A 453 7.01 0.38 10.34
N PHE A 454 6.84 -0.80 10.92
CA PHE A 454 7.60 -1.99 10.60
C PHE A 454 6.69 -3.21 10.43
N LYS A 455 6.85 -3.95 9.32
CA LYS A 455 6.06 -5.15 9.02
C LYS A 455 6.90 -6.41 9.24
N ARG A 456 6.66 -7.12 10.34
CA ARG A 456 7.27 -8.43 10.61
C ARG A 456 6.55 -9.59 9.92
N ALA A 457 5.32 -9.37 9.43
CA ALA A 457 4.47 -10.42 8.85
C ALA A 457 5.13 -11.20 7.70
N GLY A 458 6.00 -10.55 6.91
CA GLY A 458 6.75 -11.19 5.82
C GLY A 458 8.07 -11.85 6.22
N MET A 459 8.50 -11.73 7.50
CA MET A 459 9.80 -12.24 7.99
C MET A 459 9.64 -13.57 8.70
N THR A 460 10.68 -14.43 8.62
CA THR A 460 10.74 -15.62 9.47
C THR A 460 11.04 -15.22 10.92
N PRO A 461 10.69 -16.07 11.91
CA PRO A 461 11.04 -15.82 13.32
C PRO A 461 12.54 -15.59 13.54
N GLU A 462 13.39 -16.33 12.82
CA GLU A 462 14.85 -16.22 12.88
C GLU A 462 15.31 -14.86 12.33
N ALA A 463 14.73 -14.41 11.22
CA ALA A 463 15.02 -13.09 10.65
C ALA A 463 14.57 -11.97 11.60
N VAL A 464 13.42 -12.10 12.25
CA VAL A 464 12.98 -11.13 13.28
C VAL A 464 14.00 -11.08 14.42
N ALA A 465 14.43 -12.23 14.96
CA ALA A 465 15.37 -12.29 16.07
C ALA A 465 16.76 -11.70 15.71
N GLN A 466 17.14 -11.72 14.44
CA GLN A 466 18.41 -11.11 14.00
C GLN A 466 18.41 -9.59 14.13
N PHE A 467 17.26 -8.94 14.07
CA PHE A 467 17.15 -7.48 14.03
C PHE A 467 16.49 -6.87 15.26
N ASP A 468 15.73 -7.66 16.04
CA ASP A 468 15.07 -7.18 17.26
C ASP A 468 16.04 -7.13 18.44
N ARG A 469 15.94 -6.10 19.28
CA ARG A 469 16.81 -5.83 20.44
C ARG A 469 18.29 -5.75 20.05
N LYS A 470 18.58 -5.04 18.95
CA LYS A 470 19.93 -4.87 18.42
C LYS A 470 20.31 -3.40 18.31
N ALA A 471 21.61 -3.15 18.45
CA ALA A 471 22.22 -1.87 18.18
C ALA A 471 22.85 -1.88 16.77
N PHE A 472 22.52 -0.89 15.98
CA PHE A 472 22.93 -0.75 14.57
C PHE A 472 23.86 0.41 14.41
N VAL A 473 24.93 0.27 13.61
CA VAL A 473 25.66 1.42 13.09
C VAL A 473 24.87 2.01 11.93
N VAL A 474 24.78 3.33 11.84
CA VAL A 474 24.07 4.04 10.78
C VAL A 474 24.95 4.23 9.54
N GLY A 475 24.42 3.91 8.37
CA GLY A 475 24.89 4.39 7.06
C GLY A 475 23.85 5.37 6.51
N PHE A 476 24.15 6.67 6.53
CA PHE A 476 23.20 7.74 6.20
C PHE A 476 23.26 8.14 4.74
N TYR A 477 22.10 8.32 4.11
CA TYR A 477 21.89 8.85 2.77
C TYR A 477 20.86 9.98 2.78
N LEU A 478 21.16 11.04 2.05
CA LEU A 478 20.21 12.13 1.82
C LEU A 478 19.58 11.95 0.43
N GLY A 479 18.37 11.38 0.42
CA GLY A 479 17.66 11.01 -0.79
C GLY A 479 17.92 9.58 -1.27
N GLU A 480 16.98 9.05 -2.09
CA GLU A 480 16.99 7.66 -2.58
C GLU A 480 18.11 7.39 -3.58
N ALA A 481 18.39 8.32 -4.48
CA ALA A 481 19.23 8.06 -5.66
C ALA A 481 20.64 7.57 -5.32
N GLU A 482 21.28 8.13 -4.29
CA GLU A 482 22.61 7.73 -3.86
C GLU A 482 22.57 6.36 -3.16
N ALA A 483 21.58 6.13 -2.30
CA ALA A 483 21.38 4.84 -1.62
C ALA A 483 21.12 3.71 -2.64
N GLN A 484 20.26 3.95 -3.61
CA GLN A 484 19.94 3.00 -4.67
C GLN A 484 21.20 2.61 -5.46
N ARG A 485 22.03 3.58 -5.84
CA ARG A 485 23.27 3.34 -6.55
C ARG A 485 24.25 2.50 -5.73
N ASP A 486 24.51 2.89 -4.48
CA ASP A 486 25.44 2.16 -3.61
C ASP A 486 24.97 0.73 -3.29
N LEU A 487 23.65 0.54 -3.12
CA LEU A 487 23.04 -0.79 -2.97
C LEU A 487 23.16 -1.64 -4.25
N PHE A 488 22.96 -1.02 -5.41
CA PHE A 488 23.12 -1.69 -6.71
C PHE A 488 24.56 -2.16 -6.94
N GLU A 489 25.53 -1.28 -6.65
CA GLU A 489 26.96 -1.52 -6.87
C GLU A 489 27.64 -2.29 -5.72
N GLY A 490 26.92 -2.60 -4.64
CA GLY A 490 27.46 -3.34 -3.48
C GLY A 490 28.41 -2.50 -2.61
N ARG A 491 28.33 -1.18 -2.68
CA ARG A 491 29.26 -0.24 -1.99
C ARG A 491 28.75 0.28 -0.64
N VAL A 492 27.63 -0.19 -0.14
CA VAL A 492 27.03 0.33 1.10
C VAL A 492 27.97 0.24 2.31
N LEU A 493 28.79 -0.82 2.40
CA LEU A 493 29.77 -0.96 3.47
C LEU A 493 30.90 0.08 3.39
N GLU A 494 31.18 0.65 2.21
CA GLU A 494 32.20 1.69 2.07
C GLU A 494 31.86 2.97 2.86
N ARG A 495 30.56 3.24 3.03
CA ARG A 495 30.08 4.32 3.90
C ARG A 495 30.55 4.22 5.35
N LEU A 496 30.83 3.01 5.82
CA LEU A 496 31.24 2.76 7.19
C LEU A 496 32.77 2.75 7.37
N ARG A 497 33.56 2.92 6.30
CA ARG A 497 35.04 2.86 6.38
C ARG A 497 35.64 3.97 7.24
N GLU A 498 34.96 5.10 7.36
CA GLU A 498 35.39 6.21 8.22
C GLU A 498 34.93 6.07 9.67
N VAL A 499 34.06 5.07 9.96
CA VAL A 499 33.60 4.80 11.32
C VAL A 499 34.74 4.14 12.12
N PRO A 500 35.07 4.64 13.34
CA PRO A 500 36.12 4.05 14.14
C PRO A 500 35.91 2.55 14.38
N VAL A 501 36.90 1.73 14.03
CA VAL A 501 36.82 0.27 14.17
C VAL A 501 36.55 -0.15 15.63
N GLY A 502 37.09 0.60 16.60
CA GLY A 502 36.81 0.39 18.03
C GLY A 502 35.31 0.50 18.34
N LEU A 503 34.55 1.37 17.70
CA LEU A 503 33.10 1.44 17.84
C LEU A 503 32.43 0.19 17.25
N LEU A 504 32.82 -0.22 16.04
CA LEU A 504 32.27 -1.40 15.38
C LEU A 504 32.53 -2.69 16.20
N ARG A 505 33.71 -2.82 16.80
CA ARG A 505 34.03 -3.94 17.71
C ARG A 505 33.15 -3.96 18.97
N ARG A 506 32.96 -2.78 19.60
CA ARG A 506 32.07 -2.66 20.77
C ARG A 506 30.62 -3.03 20.41
N LEU A 507 30.15 -2.59 19.24
CA LEU A 507 28.80 -2.94 18.73
C LEU A 507 28.65 -4.44 18.46
N ALA A 508 29.65 -5.08 17.84
CA ALA A 508 29.64 -6.52 17.64
C ALA A 508 29.54 -7.28 18.97
N ARG A 509 30.31 -6.88 19.96
CA ARG A 509 30.24 -7.48 21.32
C ARG A 509 28.90 -7.21 22.01
N ALA A 510 28.35 -6.00 21.89
CA ALA A 510 27.04 -5.64 22.45
C ALA A 510 25.90 -6.50 21.88
N ASN A 511 25.94 -6.80 20.59
CA ASN A 511 24.91 -7.55 19.88
C ASN A 511 25.05 -9.08 20.01
N PHE A 512 26.28 -9.59 20.12
CA PHE A 512 26.60 -11.02 19.96
C PHE A 512 27.34 -11.63 21.15
N GLY A 513 27.74 -10.83 22.13
CA GLY A 513 28.44 -11.30 23.30
C GLY A 513 29.72 -12.09 22.97
N ASP A 514 29.91 -13.22 23.62
CA ASP A 514 31.08 -14.07 23.44
C ASP A 514 31.24 -14.64 22.04
N SER A 515 30.17 -14.75 21.26
CA SER A 515 30.25 -15.20 19.86
C SER A 515 31.03 -14.22 18.97
N ALA A 516 31.16 -12.95 19.38
CA ALA A 516 31.95 -11.94 18.67
C ALA A 516 33.48 -12.08 18.95
N GLN A 517 33.94 -12.93 19.87
CA GLN A 517 35.36 -13.04 20.19
C GLN A 517 36.22 -13.47 18.99
N GLY A 518 35.66 -14.26 18.06
CA GLY A 518 36.36 -14.61 16.82
C GLY A 518 36.75 -13.41 15.95
N LEU A 519 36.11 -12.24 16.14
CA LEU A 519 36.43 -11.00 15.44
C LEU A 519 37.57 -10.20 16.08
N ASP A 520 38.00 -10.54 17.32
CA ASP A 520 39.06 -9.81 18.00
C ASP A 520 40.41 -9.96 17.33
N ALA A 521 40.65 -11.11 16.68
CA ALA A 521 41.87 -11.38 15.91
C ALA A 521 41.87 -10.82 14.50
N VAL A 522 40.74 -10.25 14.02
CA VAL A 522 40.65 -9.68 12.67
C VAL A 522 41.33 -8.31 12.66
N ALA A 523 42.22 -8.09 11.70
CA ALA A 523 42.88 -6.79 11.53
C ALA A 523 41.89 -5.66 11.24
N ASP A 524 42.20 -4.44 11.68
CA ASP A 524 41.27 -3.31 11.63
C ASP A 524 40.82 -2.97 10.21
N ASP A 525 41.70 -3.04 9.23
CA ASP A 525 41.41 -2.82 7.80
C ASP A 525 40.45 -3.85 7.19
N ARG A 526 40.30 -5.02 7.82
CA ARG A 526 39.43 -6.13 7.37
C ARG A 526 38.25 -6.37 8.29
N PHE A 527 38.17 -5.64 9.41
CA PHE A 527 37.17 -5.91 10.44
C PHE A 527 35.74 -5.77 9.89
N LEU A 528 35.45 -4.70 9.18
CA LEU A 528 34.12 -4.41 8.65
C LEU A 528 33.63 -5.52 7.73
N ASP A 529 34.42 -5.90 6.74
CA ASP A 529 34.09 -6.96 5.78
C ASP A 529 34.03 -8.33 6.46
N GLY A 530 34.93 -8.60 7.41
CA GLY A 530 34.94 -9.82 8.21
C GLY A 530 33.68 -9.97 9.04
N ALA A 531 33.29 -8.95 9.79
CA ALA A 531 32.09 -8.93 10.63
C ALA A 531 30.80 -9.07 9.80
N ALA A 532 30.75 -8.43 8.63
CA ALA A 532 29.62 -8.55 7.72
C ALA A 532 29.49 -9.99 7.17
N ARG A 533 30.58 -10.59 6.70
CA ARG A 533 30.62 -11.97 6.16
C ARG A 533 30.20 -13.02 7.17
N VAL A 534 30.60 -12.87 8.44
CA VAL A 534 30.18 -13.79 9.52
C VAL A 534 28.83 -13.39 10.15
N LYS A 535 28.13 -12.41 9.55
CA LYS A 535 26.80 -11.93 9.98
C LYS A 535 26.77 -11.30 11.38
N GLN A 536 27.89 -10.79 11.84
CA GLN A 536 28.07 -10.15 13.16
C GLN A 536 28.18 -8.62 13.08
N LEU A 537 27.77 -8.04 11.97
CA LEU A 537 27.51 -6.61 11.81
C LEU A 537 26.00 -6.35 11.92
N ARG A 538 25.61 -5.19 12.44
CA ARG A 538 24.25 -4.64 12.32
C ARG A 538 24.32 -3.24 11.76
N LEU A 539 23.76 -3.04 10.58
CA LEU A 539 23.75 -1.80 9.81
C LEU A 539 22.31 -1.28 9.68
N MET A 540 22.10 -0.01 9.97
CA MET A 540 20.86 0.71 9.65
C MET A 540 21.13 1.62 8.47
N VAL A 541 20.63 1.28 7.29
CA VAL A 541 20.67 2.16 6.11
C VAL A 541 19.54 3.17 6.27
N VAL A 542 19.89 4.44 6.44
CA VAL A 542 18.94 5.54 6.63
C VAL A 542 18.84 6.31 5.32
N ILE A 543 17.63 6.41 4.78
CA ILE A 543 17.32 7.24 3.59
C ILE A 543 16.34 8.32 4.04
N ALA A 544 16.80 9.56 4.13
CA ALA A 544 16.02 10.69 4.62
C ALA A 544 15.80 11.76 3.54
N GLY A 545 14.71 12.52 3.68
CA GLY A 545 14.33 13.58 2.74
C GLY A 545 13.42 13.10 1.62
N GLU A 546 12.70 12.02 1.87
CA GLU A 546 11.74 11.40 0.96
C GLU A 546 10.30 11.42 1.54
N GLY A 547 10.06 12.35 2.48
CA GLY A 547 8.77 12.48 3.14
C GLY A 547 7.67 13.10 2.25
N PRO A 548 6.44 13.19 2.78
CA PRO A 548 5.27 13.68 2.03
C PRO A 548 5.46 15.05 1.38
N LYS A 549 6.03 16.01 2.10
CA LYS A 549 6.25 17.38 1.60
C LYS A 549 7.58 17.53 0.90
N ALA A 550 8.57 16.70 1.25
CA ALA A 550 9.89 16.75 0.64
C ALA A 550 9.87 16.25 -0.81
N ASP A 551 9.28 15.07 -1.06
CA ASP A 551 9.27 14.40 -2.36
C ASP A 551 8.03 13.53 -2.60
N GLY A 552 6.88 13.85 -2.01
CA GLY A 552 5.63 13.11 -2.22
C GLY A 552 5.63 11.68 -1.69
N ILE A 553 6.52 11.35 -0.75
CA ILE A 553 6.66 10.02 -0.12
C ILE A 553 6.82 8.88 -1.13
N PRO A 554 7.89 8.89 -1.95
CA PRO A 554 8.15 7.88 -2.95
C PRO A 554 8.32 6.48 -2.35
N GLU A 555 8.08 5.46 -3.16
CA GLU A 555 8.21 4.06 -2.76
C GLU A 555 9.63 3.56 -2.99
N MET A 556 10.34 3.21 -1.91
CA MET A 556 11.71 2.71 -1.89
C MET A 556 11.80 1.24 -2.37
N PHE A 557 11.28 0.95 -3.56
CA PHE A 557 11.26 -0.41 -4.09
C PHE A 557 12.68 -0.94 -4.36
N TYR A 558 13.47 -0.21 -5.17
CA TYR A 558 14.80 -0.67 -5.56
C TYR A 558 15.77 -0.76 -4.39
N PRO A 559 15.86 0.20 -3.47
CA PRO A 559 16.70 0.05 -2.28
C PRO A 559 16.36 -1.21 -1.48
N SER A 560 15.08 -1.52 -1.28
CA SER A 560 14.66 -2.71 -0.54
C SER A 560 14.98 -4.01 -1.30
N GLU A 561 14.78 -4.05 -2.62
CA GLU A 561 15.08 -5.22 -3.44
C GLU A 561 16.59 -5.48 -3.53
N TYR A 562 17.41 -4.46 -3.73
CA TYR A 562 18.85 -4.62 -3.82
C TYR A 562 19.45 -5.07 -2.49
N LEU A 563 18.97 -4.54 -1.37
CA LEU A 563 19.38 -5.00 -0.04
C LEU A 563 19.01 -6.46 0.19
N ASN A 564 17.77 -6.84 -0.12
CA ASN A 564 17.29 -8.21 0.11
C ASN A 564 17.96 -9.26 -0.79
N ARG A 565 18.57 -8.83 -1.90
CA ARG A 565 19.29 -9.71 -2.82
C ARG A 565 20.77 -9.79 -2.57
N ASP A 566 21.33 -8.81 -1.89
CA ASP A 566 22.73 -8.88 -1.50
C ASP A 566 22.94 -10.02 -0.49
N PRO A 567 23.84 -10.98 -0.75
CA PRO A 567 24.01 -12.17 0.08
C PRO A 567 24.54 -11.87 1.48
N ILE A 568 25.11 -10.69 1.68
CA ILE A 568 25.62 -10.23 2.99
C ILE A 568 24.60 -9.27 3.62
N LEU A 569 24.23 -8.20 2.91
CA LEU A 569 23.39 -7.13 3.45
C LEU A 569 22.02 -7.64 3.93
N ARG A 570 21.37 -8.57 3.23
CA ARG A 570 20.09 -9.18 3.66
C ARG A 570 20.10 -9.77 5.08
N HIS A 571 21.29 -10.12 5.60
CA HIS A 571 21.47 -10.70 6.93
C HIS A 571 21.93 -9.70 7.99
N VAL A 572 22.46 -8.55 7.58
CA VAL A 572 23.11 -7.60 8.49
C VAL A 572 22.49 -6.21 8.48
N ALA A 573 21.75 -5.84 7.42
CA ALA A 573 21.24 -4.49 7.24
C ALA A 573 19.72 -4.39 7.38
N ALA A 574 19.26 -3.29 7.96
CA ALA A 574 17.88 -2.83 7.97
C ALA A 574 17.79 -1.50 7.23
N LEU A 575 16.63 -1.21 6.63
CA LEU A 575 16.32 0.08 5.98
C LEU A 575 15.38 0.90 6.85
N ILE A 576 15.61 2.22 6.93
CA ILE A 576 14.65 3.16 7.51
C ILE A 576 14.54 4.42 6.64
N THR A 577 13.30 4.92 6.44
CA THR A 577 13.05 6.11 5.62
C THR A 577 11.81 6.88 6.10
N ASP A 578 11.77 8.18 5.79
CA ASP A 578 10.56 9.00 5.83
C ASP A 578 9.71 8.87 4.54
N GLY A 579 10.21 8.15 3.53
CA GLY A 579 9.46 7.62 2.41
C GLY A 579 8.62 6.39 2.76
N ARG A 580 8.21 5.60 1.76
CA ARG A 580 7.44 4.36 1.93
C ARG A 580 8.08 3.18 1.21
N TYR A 581 7.59 1.97 1.45
CA TYR A 581 8.05 0.75 0.80
C TYR A 581 6.93 0.06 0.03
N SER A 582 7.30 -0.72 -0.98
CA SER A 582 6.38 -1.58 -1.72
C SER A 582 5.71 -2.60 -0.79
N GLY A 583 4.44 -2.91 -1.05
CA GLY A 583 3.74 -4.00 -0.37
C GLY A 583 4.37 -5.38 -0.58
N ALA A 584 5.22 -5.54 -1.60
CA ALA A 584 6.00 -6.75 -1.88
C ALA A 584 7.30 -6.84 -1.07
N THR A 585 7.69 -5.78 -0.35
CA THR A 585 8.92 -5.73 0.42
C THR A 585 8.88 -6.75 1.56
N TYR A 586 9.96 -7.51 1.70
CA TYR A 586 10.25 -8.40 2.82
C TYR A 586 11.62 -8.05 3.39
N GLY A 587 11.82 -8.34 4.68
CA GLY A 587 13.01 -7.91 5.41
C GLY A 587 12.74 -6.73 6.36
N PRO A 588 13.75 -6.28 7.09
CA PRO A 588 13.62 -5.24 8.09
C PRO A 588 13.57 -3.84 7.47
N CYS A 589 12.41 -3.46 6.93
CA CYS A 589 12.18 -2.17 6.31
C CYS A 589 11.19 -1.35 7.15
N LEU A 590 11.69 -0.25 7.70
CA LEU A 590 10.96 0.68 8.54
C LEU A 590 10.62 1.93 7.71
N GLY A 591 9.34 2.20 7.48
CA GLY A 591 8.87 3.30 6.65
C GLY A 591 7.99 4.29 7.36
N HIS A 592 7.67 5.38 6.65
CA HIS A 592 6.75 6.41 7.12
C HIS A 592 7.25 7.14 8.38
N ALA A 593 8.60 7.28 8.54
CA ALA A 593 9.14 7.99 9.70
C ALA A 593 8.56 9.41 9.79
N SER A 594 8.01 9.73 10.94
CA SER A 594 7.30 10.98 11.18
C SER A 594 7.72 11.60 12.50
N PRO A 595 7.93 12.93 12.57
CA PRO A 595 7.88 13.88 11.46
C PRO A 595 8.92 13.57 10.38
N GLU A 596 8.61 13.90 9.10
CA GLU A 596 9.58 13.79 8.01
C GLU A 596 10.76 14.74 8.18
N ALA A 597 11.88 14.46 7.52
CA ALA A 597 13.09 15.27 7.62
C ALA A 597 12.85 16.74 7.26
N LEU A 598 12.04 17.05 6.24
CA LEU A 598 11.73 18.41 5.82
C LEU A 598 10.91 19.19 6.87
N ASP A 599 9.98 18.53 7.56
CA ASP A 599 9.22 19.11 8.67
C ASP A 599 10.02 19.14 10.00
N GLY A 600 11.32 18.88 9.91
CA GLY A 600 12.24 18.97 11.03
C GLY A 600 12.38 17.69 11.85
N GLY A 601 11.90 16.55 11.35
CA GLY A 601 12.06 15.25 11.98
C GLY A 601 13.52 14.89 12.22
N GLY A 602 13.76 14.17 13.33
CA GLY A 602 15.10 13.80 13.76
C GLY A 602 15.81 12.81 12.81
N ILE A 603 15.07 12.13 11.92
CA ILE A 603 15.66 11.27 10.88
C ILE A 603 16.64 12.07 10.00
N GLY A 604 16.33 13.35 9.70
CA GLY A 604 17.21 14.25 8.95
C GLY A 604 18.47 14.69 9.71
N ALA A 605 18.57 14.42 11.01
CA ALA A 605 19.70 14.76 11.85
C ALA A 605 20.69 13.59 12.06
N LEU A 606 20.33 12.37 11.64
CA LEU A 606 21.19 11.18 11.77
C LEU A 606 22.48 11.33 10.95
N ARG A 607 23.56 10.65 11.39
CA ARG A 607 24.86 10.67 10.74
C ARG A 607 25.36 9.25 10.51
N THR A 608 26.17 9.06 9.49
CA THR A 608 26.96 7.82 9.37
C THR A 608 27.85 7.67 10.62
N GLY A 609 27.84 6.48 11.22
CA GLY A 609 28.52 6.17 12.48
C GLY A 609 27.68 6.38 13.73
N ASP A 610 26.49 6.98 13.68
CA ASP A 610 25.56 6.96 14.82
C ASP A 610 25.20 5.52 15.17
N VAL A 611 24.78 5.31 16.42
CA VAL A 611 24.29 4.03 16.91
C VAL A 611 22.79 4.13 17.17
N VAL A 612 22.01 3.31 16.48
CA VAL A 612 20.55 3.21 16.67
C VAL A 612 20.22 1.88 17.34
N TYR A 613 19.50 1.92 18.44
CA TYR A 613 18.95 0.73 19.09
C TYR A 613 17.49 0.56 18.75
N MET A 614 17.09 -0.65 18.37
CA MET A 614 15.70 -1.02 18.09
C MET A 614 15.26 -2.17 18.98
N ASP A 615 14.13 -1.98 19.65
CA ASP A 615 13.35 -3.03 20.34
C ASP A 615 11.91 -2.95 19.81
N ALA A 616 11.62 -3.75 18.81
CA ALA A 616 10.32 -3.76 18.16
C ALA A 616 9.22 -4.31 19.07
N ALA A 617 9.57 -5.19 20.00
CA ALA A 617 8.62 -5.73 20.98
C ALA A 617 8.20 -4.66 22.01
N ALA A 618 9.12 -3.76 22.37
CA ALA A 618 8.84 -2.65 23.27
C ALA A 618 8.31 -1.39 22.52
N GLY A 619 8.16 -1.44 21.18
CA GLY A 619 7.76 -0.29 20.37
C GLY A 619 8.80 0.84 20.38
N ARG A 620 10.09 0.54 20.47
CA ARG A 620 11.15 1.52 20.73
C ARG A 620 12.23 1.53 19.66
N ILE A 621 12.65 2.75 19.24
CA ILE A 621 13.82 2.98 18.39
C ILE A 621 14.51 4.29 18.78
N ASP A 622 15.79 4.25 19.20
CA ASP A 622 16.51 5.43 19.67
C ASP A 622 17.91 5.53 19.07
N VAL A 623 18.34 6.75 18.78
CA VAL A 623 19.76 7.08 18.63
C VAL A 623 20.38 7.09 20.01
N LEU A 624 21.48 6.36 20.16
CA LEU A 624 22.18 6.22 21.45
C LEU A 624 23.33 7.23 21.61
N ASP A 625 23.59 7.60 22.85
CA ASP A 625 24.90 8.07 23.27
C ASP A 625 25.86 6.85 23.25
N ALA A 626 26.65 6.74 22.17
CA ALA A 626 27.48 5.55 21.93
C ALA A 626 28.52 5.30 23.03
N GLU A 627 29.13 6.37 23.58
CA GLU A 627 30.16 6.23 24.63
C GLU A 627 29.53 5.75 25.94
N ARG A 628 28.38 6.28 26.31
CA ARG A 628 27.68 5.85 27.53
C ARG A 628 27.08 4.46 27.37
N SER A 629 26.57 4.13 26.19
CA SER A 629 25.91 2.85 25.94
C SER A 629 26.87 1.66 25.82
N LEU A 630 28.10 1.90 25.33
CA LEU A 630 29.07 0.86 24.97
C LEU A 630 30.36 0.90 25.83
N GLY A 631 30.45 1.85 26.79
CA GLY A 631 31.72 2.16 27.47
C GLY A 631 32.14 1.25 28.63
N ALA A 632 31.21 0.59 29.30
CA ALA A 632 31.46 -0.04 30.63
C ALA A 632 31.47 -1.58 30.63
N GLY A 633 31.75 -2.25 29.51
CA GLY A 633 31.80 -3.73 29.44
C GLY A 633 30.44 -4.41 29.42
N ARG A 634 29.35 -3.70 29.72
CA ARG A 634 27.97 -4.15 29.56
C ARG A 634 27.24 -3.17 28.68
N PHE A 635 26.54 -3.69 27.67
CA PHE A 635 25.67 -2.88 26.84
C PHE A 635 24.42 -2.43 27.60
N GLU A 636 24.22 -1.13 27.69
CA GLU A 636 23.00 -0.52 28.23
C GLU A 636 22.55 0.60 27.28
N PRO A 637 21.35 0.51 26.66
CA PRO A 637 20.92 1.50 25.67
C PRO A 637 20.55 2.84 26.35
N VAL A 638 21.47 3.79 26.32
CA VAL A 638 21.30 5.17 26.78
C VAL A 638 20.96 6.07 25.61
N PRO A 639 19.74 6.61 25.50
CA PRO A 639 19.38 7.50 24.40
C PRO A 639 20.17 8.80 24.42
N LEU A 640 20.54 9.29 23.24
CA LEU A 640 21.00 10.67 23.04
C LEU A 640 19.82 11.61 23.33
N SER A 641 20.07 12.80 23.91
CA SER A 641 18.96 13.74 24.11
C SER A 641 18.42 14.26 22.79
N PRO A 642 17.10 14.43 22.65
CA PRO A 642 16.49 14.98 21.42
C PRO A 642 17.08 16.35 21.05
N GLU A 643 17.38 17.20 22.03
CA GLU A 643 17.95 18.54 21.83
C GLU A 643 19.35 18.42 21.19
N ALA A 644 20.20 17.51 21.70
CA ALA A 644 21.53 17.29 21.13
C ALA A 644 21.48 16.78 19.70
N LEU A 645 20.51 15.92 19.39
CA LEU A 645 20.28 15.41 18.04
C LEU A 645 19.82 16.53 17.11
N LEU A 646 18.81 17.29 17.50
CA LEU A 646 18.21 18.34 16.66
C LEU A 646 19.10 19.58 16.51
N ALA A 647 20.07 19.80 17.41
CA ALA A 647 21.04 20.90 17.34
C ALA A 647 22.18 20.63 16.33
N ARG A 648 22.25 19.48 15.70
CA ARG A 648 23.32 19.12 14.77
C ARG A 648 23.34 20.02 13.53
N PRO A 649 24.49 20.58 13.13
CA PRO A 649 24.57 21.53 12.02
C PRO A 649 24.21 20.91 10.66
N GLU A 650 24.47 19.64 10.45
CA GLU A 650 24.12 18.91 9.22
C GLU A 650 22.63 18.93 8.94
N ARG A 651 21.79 18.94 9.98
CA ARG A 651 20.34 19.04 9.84
C ARG A 651 19.95 20.35 9.11
N THR A 652 20.54 21.46 9.47
CA THR A 652 20.28 22.76 8.81
C THR A 652 20.68 22.75 7.34
N GLN A 653 21.85 22.18 7.02
CA GLN A 653 22.33 22.07 5.63
C GLN A 653 21.41 21.17 4.80
N ARG A 654 20.99 20.03 5.37
CA ARG A 654 20.08 19.08 4.70
C ARG A 654 18.69 19.67 4.48
N LEU A 655 18.17 20.42 5.44
CA LEU A 655 16.91 21.17 5.27
C LEU A 655 17.00 22.16 4.11
N ALA A 656 18.11 22.90 3.98
CA ALA A 656 18.32 23.81 2.86
C ALA A 656 18.37 23.06 1.53
N TRP A 657 19.07 21.92 1.48
CA TRP A 657 19.13 21.07 0.30
C TRP A 657 17.75 20.52 -0.09
N MET A 658 16.97 19.98 0.84
CA MET A 658 15.63 19.46 0.57
C MET A 658 14.69 20.57 0.07
N ARG A 659 14.74 21.76 0.65
CA ARG A 659 13.97 22.93 0.18
C ARG A 659 14.35 23.35 -1.23
N GLN A 660 15.61 23.26 -1.59
CA GLN A 660 16.07 23.55 -2.96
C GLN A 660 15.62 22.45 -3.93
N ARG A 661 15.83 21.17 -3.60
CA ARG A 661 15.45 20.02 -4.44
C ARG A 661 13.97 20.02 -4.78
N ARG A 662 13.11 20.31 -3.81
CA ARG A 662 11.66 20.32 -4.06
C ARG A 662 11.19 21.43 -5.00
N LEU A 663 12.01 22.42 -5.33
CA LEU A 663 11.67 23.43 -6.34
C LEU A 663 11.58 22.83 -7.75
N ASP A 664 12.16 21.67 -7.97
CA ASP A 664 12.07 20.92 -9.24
C ASP A 664 10.69 20.26 -9.40
N ILE A 665 9.93 20.10 -8.31
CA ILE A 665 8.56 19.62 -8.38
C ILE A 665 7.67 20.74 -8.95
N PRO A 666 6.80 20.45 -9.95
CA PRO A 666 5.88 21.44 -10.52
C PRO A 666 5.08 22.18 -9.43
N ALA A 667 4.93 23.49 -9.57
CA ALA A 667 4.33 24.35 -8.54
C ALA A 667 2.92 23.91 -8.12
N SER A 668 2.10 23.43 -9.06
CA SER A 668 0.76 22.91 -8.78
C SER A 668 0.77 21.68 -7.88
N VAL A 669 1.72 20.76 -8.10
CA VAL A 669 1.87 19.55 -7.28
C VAL A 669 2.48 19.91 -5.94
N ARG A 670 3.52 20.76 -5.92
CA ARG A 670 4.13 21.24 -4.69
C ARG A 670 3.12 21.90 -3.74
N PHE A 671 2.19 22.70 -4.29
CA PHE A 671 1.09 23.28 -3.53
C PHE A 671 0.24 22.19 -2.83
N LEU A 672 -0.07 21.09 -3.53
CA LEU A 672 -0.82 19.98 -2.96
C LEU A 672 -0.03 19.26 -1.86
N LEU A 673 1.28 19.05 -2.06
CA LEU A 673 2.15 18.44 -1.06
C LEU A 673 2.23 19.32 0.21
N ASP A 674 2.34 20.64 0.06
CA ASP A 674 2.35 21.58 1.20
C ASP A 674 1.04 21.57 2.00
N ALA A 675 -0.07 21.26 1.34
CA ALA A 675 -1.40 21.18 1.94
C ALA A 675 -1.72 19.81 2.57
N THR A 676 -0.72 18.92 2.74
CA THR A 676 -0.94 17.60 3.36
C THR A 676 -0.52 17.56 4.83
N THR A 677 -1.12 16.63 5.56
CA THR A 677 -0.75 16.27 6.93
C THR A 677 0.47 15.34 6.97
N SER A 678 0.89 14.93 8.17
CA SER A 678 1.98 13.96 8.37
C SER A 678 1.59 12.53 7.96
N CYS A 679 2.59 11.63 7.91
CA CYS A 679 2.35 10.19 7.74
C CYS A 679 1.45 9.61 8.85
N MET A 680 1.55 10.11 10.06
CA MET A 680 0.72 9.68 11.20
C MET A 680 -0.77 9.97 10.99
N ASP A 681 -1.08 11.00 10.23
CA ASP A 681 -2.42 11.45 9.88
C ASP A 681 -2.81 11.07 8.43
N GLY A 682 -2.04 10.16 7.81
CA GLY A 682 -2.34 9.55 6.52
C GLY A 682 -1.99 10.38 5.29
N VAL A 683 -1.19 11.44 5.41
CA VAL A 683 -0.90 12.37 4.30
C VAL A 683 -2.22 12.88 3.69
N ALA A 684 -3.17 13.18 4.55
CA ALA A 684 -4.50 13.67 4.18
C ALA A 684 -4.45 15.18 3.87
N PRO A 685 -5.43 15.74 3.15
CA PRO A 685 -5.58 17.19 3.05
C PRO A 685 -5.68 17.84 4.43
N ALA A 686 -4.90 18.88 4.68
CA ALA A 686 -4.79 19.52 6.00
C ALA A 686 -6.10 20.17 6.49
N GLY A 687 -7.09 20.35 5.62
CA GLY A 687 -8.41 20.90 5.96
C GLY A 687 -9.43 19.89 6.49
N LEU A 688 -9.09 18.61 6.56
CA LEU A 688 -10.01 17.60 7.12
C LEU A 688 -10.02 17.69 8.65
N GLU A 689 -11.20 17.95 9.20
CA GLU A 689 -11.40 18.03 10.65
C GLU A 689 -11.67 16.65 11.24
N THR A 690 -10.84 16.23 12.18
CA THR A 690 -11.05 15.01 12.97
C THR A 690 -11.48 15.40 14.39
N SER A 691 -12.77 15.29 14.69
CA SER A 691 -13.35 15.64 15.98
C SER A 691 -13.54 14.44 16.91
N GLU A 692 -13.58 13.25 16.37
CA GLU A 692 -13.78 11.99 17.09
C GLU A 692 -12.43 11.28 17.29
N ARG A 693 -12.10 10.94 18.54
CA ARG A 693 -10.94 10.10 18.83
C ARG A 693 -11.28 8.64 18.60
N TRP A 694 -10.34 7.90 18.06
CA TRP A 694 -10.43 6.45 17.98
C TRP A 694 -10.09 5.86 19.35
N ASP A 695 -11.00 5.05 19.90
CA ASP A 695 -10.84 4.34 21.19
C ASP A 695 -10.24 2.94 21.02
#